data_7f1e5e5501b0f920e1b2cebe4824616d
#
_entry.id   7f1e5e5501b0f920e1b2cebe4824616d
#
_cell.length_a   1.000
_cell.length_b   1.000
_cell.length_c   1.000
_cell.angle_alpha   90.00
_cell.angle_beta   90.00
_cell.angle_gamma   90.00
#
_symmetry.space_group_name_H-M   'P 1'
#
loop_
_entity.id
_entity.type
_entity.pdbx_description
1 polymer ?
#
loop_
_entity_poly.entity_id
_entity_poly.type
_entity_poly.pdbx_seq_one_letter_code
_entity_poly.pdbx_strand_id
1 'polypeptide(L)'
;MRMLMRVKWLKAFLVATTAIMPLVAIGEGYAVAQTAQNRVPYHIPAQSLASSLSAFARASNYKIAYATSLTLGKMAPAIEGNYTAEDVLERLLSGSGLSYRFTGEKSVSIAAIGQQDAAFQAEGTTLLDTITVTGGQGIAAADAPYSTAAPTAYISEQTIERFRGSSPADIFRGTAGVMSAEARNGAGSIDVNIRGMQGMGRVKTTIDGAENAINIYQGYQGISNRTFVDPDLLAGVEIQKGSDAASSGIAGTVAMRTVEAGDIVKEGNRFGIRVKGGFGTNSSKPVGDTVAGYQVINKGYAGPKIDDPELPDYDSLFVPSVTSGEGTMNRPAFLQPTNGSGSIVAAMKDEQVELLAGYAYRKRGNYHAGKHGSAAQVNDRGPTSVCNTLSCQLNPDDPYNWMWYPQYMEHSGLTNYRAGEQVLNTQLETGSWLLKGKLKFGDGHSIQLGYTGFKSISGDRMASNLNGLGAQARQQSKTTDADIHTGTFKYRWNPEDNDVINLKSNLWVTRLEQRSPPAYGGSANAPSGFKSGPDLLTWGADISNESHFSTAYGDLDLTYGASYKLEDTAPSEGTRKWDTWLDLRDGKREEAAGYIKAGYKPVDWLTLNGGLRYSHMWSQDRSDPTVKLPELDYSTAAFREGGFSPSFGVTVEPIKGTQFYANYSSTLRAPSIMESVTAFSMNVNADTKSERSNNWELGVNLIEDNLFAGSDQTMVKLGYFNWDVQNYIAREWYRDPNKIYPGMRIINIDRARFSGLELSTRYELGGFSAELAANYYLNVEFCRTADSCEDKSLYADYSTNAVPPKYGIDLTLSQKLLEDALTLGGRISHVSSRAIGHGGATAQGMSQFIRLIEWEPYTLVDIFAEYKINDNYTASVRVENLTDQYYVDPLSLVQQPGPGRTFYASLTASF
;
A
#
# COMPACT_ATOMS: atom_id res chain seq x y z
N MET A 1 -33.91 -12.43 -14.07
CA MET A 1 -34.17 -11.16 -14.79
C MET A 1 -33.13 -10.06 -14.48
N ARG A 2 -32.60 -9.97 -13.24
CA ARG A 2 -31.51 -9.02 -12.88
C ARG A 2 -30.13 -9.38 -13.48
N MET A 3 -29.83 -10.66 -13.67
CA MET A 3 -28.57 -11.14 -14.23
C MET A 3 -28.40 -10.83 -15.74
N LEU A 4 -29.48 -10.82 -16.50
CA LEU A 4 -29.45 -10.47 -17.93
C LEU A 4 -29.26 -8.97 -18.21
N MET A 5 -29.57 -8.10 -17.25
CA MET A 5 -29.35 -6.65 -17.41
C MET A 5 -27.87 -6.28 -17.18
N ARG A 6 -27.16 -7.00 -16.27
CA ARG A 6 -25.74 -6.76 -15.97
C ARG A 6 -24.81 -7.12 -17.13
N VAL A 7 -25.15 -8.16 -17.90
CA VAL A 7 -24.38 -8.60 -19.07
C VAL A 7 -24.55 -7.69 -20.30
N LYS A 8 -25.70 -6.99 -20.40
CA LYS A 8 -25.95 -6.09 -21.54
C LYS A 8 -25.13 -4.81 -21.51
N TRP A 9 -24.76 -4.30 -20.35
CA TRP A 9 -23.96 -3.07 -20.23
C TRP A 9 -22.49 -3.31 -20.61
N LEU A 10 -21.93 -4.44 -20.25
CA LEU A 10 -20.54 -4.79 -20.62
C LEU A 10 -20.41 -5.03 -22.13
N LYS A 11 -21.46 -5.63 -22.76
CA LYS A 11 -21.51 -5.78 -24.23
C LYS A 11 -21.71 -4.43 -24.96
N ALA A 12 -22.41 -3.47 -24.35
CA ALA A 12 -22.57 -2.12 -24.92
C ALA A 12 -21.25 -1.33 -24.90
N PHE A 13 -20.41 -1.50 -23.90
CA PHE A 13 -19.10 -0.86 -23.81
C PHE A 13 -18.10 -1.43 -24.84
N LEU A 14 -18.13 -2.75 -25.08
CA LEU A 14 -17.30 -3.38 -26.12
C LEU A 14 -17.76 -3.06 -27.57
N VAL A 15 -19.06 -2.84 -27.78
CA VAL A 15 -19.59 -2.51 -29.13
C VAL A 15 -19.41 -1.02 -29.46
N ALA A 16 -19.33 -0.13 -28.46
CA ALA A 16 -19.05 1.30 -28.68
C ALA A 16 -17.59 1.56 -29.13
N THR A 17 -16.65 0.64 -28.81
CA THR A 17 -15.24 0.76 -29.25
C THR A 17 -14.96 0.34 -30.68
N THR A 18 -15.92 -0.32 -31.37
CA THR A 18 -15.76 -0.76 -32.77
C THR A 18 -16.40 0.15 -33.79
N ALA A 19 -17.07 1.24 -33.39
CA ALA A 19 -17.85 2.10 -34.28
C ALA A 19 -17.26 3.51 -34.54
N ILE A 20 -16.02 3.81 -34.08
CA ILE A 20 -15.37 5.11 -34.30
C ILE A 20 -14.06 4.92 -35.08
N MET A 21 -14.20 4.73 -36.38
CA MET A 21 -13.28 5.15 -37.46
C MET A 21 -14.10 5.17 -38.73
N PRO A 22 -14.16 6.19 -39.57
CA PRO A 22 -13.08 7.07 -40.01
C PRO A 22 -13.49 8.56 -40.08
N LEU A 23 -12.57 9.44 -40.25
CA LEU A 23 -12.47 10.71 -40.96
C LEU A 23 -11.60 11.70 -40.17
N VAL A 24 -10.47 12.04 -40.69
CA VAL A 24 -10.17 13.41 -41.17
C VAL A 24 -8.77 13.42 -41.78
N ALA A 25 -8.72 13.68 -43.07
CA ALA A 25 -7.55 14.24 -43.74
C ALA A 25 -7.91 15.69 -44.07
N ILE A 26 -7.02 16.63 -43.80
CA ILE A 26 -6.86 18.04 -44.29
C ILE A 26 -5.96 18.67 -43.18
N GLY A 27 -4.77 19.18 -43.47
CA GLY A 27 -4.29 20.06 -44.46
C GLY A 27 -3.37 21.09 -43.79
N GLU A 28 -2.21 21.24 -44.31
CA GLU A 28 -1.00 21.99 -43.93
C GLU A 28 -1.16 23.47 -43.55
N GLY A 29 -0.21 23.96 -42.74
CA GLY A 29 0.07 25.39 -42.58
C GLY A 29 1.13 25.69 -41.50
N TYR A 30 2.40 25.65 -41.86
CA TYR A 30 3.50 26.07 -41.01
C TYR A 30 3.65 27.59 -41.00
N ALA A 31 3.70 28.20 -39.79
CA ALA A 31 4.28 29.51 -39.60
C ALA A 31 5.35 29.43 -38.49
N VAL A 32 6.60 29.51 -38.89
CA VAL A 32 7.78 29.60 -37.98
C VAL A 32 7.93 31.05 -37.55
N ALA A 33 7.75 31.38 -36.30
CA ALA A 33 8.15 32.67 -35.74
C ALA A 33 9.61 32.59 -35.30
N GLN A 34 10.50 33.32 -35.98
CA GLN A 34 11.90 33.56 -35.60
C GLN A 34 11.94 34.53 -34.43
N THR A 35 12.28 34.08 -33.22
CA THR A 35 12.69 34.93 -32.11
C THR A 35 14.13 35.38 -32.31
N ALA A 36 14.39 36.68 -32.16
CA ALA A 36 15.70 37.28 -32.22
C ALA A 36 16.62 36.72 -31.14
N GLN A 37 17.67 35.99 -31.54
CA GLN A 37 18.61 35.33 -30.61
C GLN A 37 19.57 36.34 -30.00
N ASN A 38 19.45 36.63 -28.71
CA ASN A 38 20.43 37.40 -27.93
C ASN A 38 21.70 36.58 -27.67
N ARG A 39 22.84 37.02 -28.21
CA ARG A 39 24.15 36.41 -27.93
C ARG A 39 24.75 37.06 -26.69
N VAL A 40 25.25 36.24 -25.76
CA VAL A 40 25.87 36.63 -24.49
C VAL A 40 27.34 36.14 -24.49
N PRO A 41 28.27 36.90 -23.93
CA PRO A 41 29.64 36.45 -23.76
C PRO A 41 29.74 35.38 -22.66
N TYR A 42 30.28 34.21 -23.00
CA TYR A 42 30.51 33.12 -22.07
C TYR A 42 32.02 32.89 -21.89
N HIS A 43 32.44 32.63 -20.65
CA HIS A 43 33.75 32.21 -20.29
C HIS A 43 33.64 31.07 -19.26
N ILE A 44 33.47 29.85 -19.77
CA ILE A 44 33.27 28.64 -18.97
C ILE A 44 34.47 27.72 -19.23
N PRO A 45 35.33 27.47 -18.24
CA PRO A 45 36.45 26.56 -18.40
C PRO A 45 35.99 25.10 -18.55
N ALA A 46 36.85 24.23 -19.09
CA ALA A 46 36.60 22.79 -19.09
C ALA A 46 36.59 22.28 -17.64
N GLN A 47 35.44 21.75 -17.21
CA GLN A 47 35.18 21.29 -15.83
C GLN A 47 34.07 20.25 -15.80
N SER A 48 33.66 19.81 -14.61
CA SER A 48 32.53 18.90 -14.49
C SER A 48 31.28 19.50 -15.15
N LEU A 49 30.45 18.65 -15.78
CA LEU A 49 29.24 19.09 -16.49
C LEU A 49 28.29 19.88 -15.56
N ALA A 50 28.13 19.43 -14.31
CA ALA A 50 27.35 20.14 -13.28
C ALA A 50 27.86 21.57 -13.03
N SER A 51 29.19 21.73 -12.88
CA SER A 51 29.83 23.05 -12.69
C SER A 51 29.67 23.94 -13.92
N SER A 52 29.78 23.36 -15.13
CA SER A 52 29.60 24.10 -16.37
C SER A 52 28.18 24.55 -16.61
N LEU A 53 27.20 23.72 -16.27
CA LEU A 53 25.79 24.09 -16.30
C LEU A 53 25.46 25.21 -15.29
N SER A 54 26.03 25.15 -14.09
CA SER A 54 25.88 26.21 -13.09
C SER A 54 26.54 27.52 -13.54
N ALA A 55 27.70 27.44 -14.24
CA ALA A 55 28.34 28.62 -14.81
C ALA A 55 27.51 29.23 -15.97
N PHE A 56 26.92 28.37 -16.82
CA PHE A 56 26.04 28.82 -17.88
C PHE A 56 24.77 29.48 -17.29
N ALA A 57 24.14 28.89 -16.27
CA ALA A 57 22.96 29.47 -15.62
C ALA A 57 23.23 30.89 -15.08
N ARG A 58 24.39 31.09 -14.44
CA ARG A 58 24.80 32.42 -13.92
C ARG A 58 25.07 33.43 -15.03
N ALA A 59 25.72 33.00 -16.14
CA ALA A 59 26.09 33.91 -17.22
C ALA A 59 24.89 34.30 -18.10
N SER A 60 23.94 33.40 -18.29
CA SER A 60 22.79 33.58 -19.20
C SER A 60 21.51 34.02 -18.48
N ASN A 61 21.47 33.94 -17.14
CA ASN A 61 20.28 34.13 -16.34
C ASN A 61 19.14 33.15 -16.68
N TYR A 62 19.53 31.91 -17.14
CA TYR A 62 18.60 30.82 -17.33
C TYR A 62 18.50 29.98 -16.05
N LYS A 63 17.33 29.53 -15.73
CA LYS A 63 17.08 28.49 -14.71
C LYS A 63 17.28 27.12 -15.37
N ILE A 64 18.17 26.29 -14.84
CA ILE A 64 18.39 24.93 -15.35
C ILE A 64 17.89 23.93 -14.33
N ALA A 65 17.02 23.01 -14.77
CA ALA A 65 16.54 21.88 -13.99
C ALA A 65 17.11 20.59 -14.57
N TYR A 66 17.78 19.78 -13.74
CA TYR A 66 18.24 18.43 -14.09
C TYR A 66 18.42 17.58 -12.83
N ALA A 67 18.26 16.26 -12.97
CA ALA A 67 18.63 15.33 -11.90
C ALA A 67 20.17 15.24 -11.84
N THR A 68 20.73 15.42 -10.66
CA THR A 68 22.19 15.49 -10.47
C THR A 68 22.91 14.21 -10.89
N SER A 69 22.23 13.06 -10.79
CA SER A 69 22.70 11.77 -11.30
C SER A 69 23.04 11.78 -12.79
N LEU A 70 22.43 12.67 -13.58
CA LEU A 70 22.67 12.78 -15.04
C LEU A 70 24.01 13.42 -15.37
N THR A 71 24.56 14.24 -14.47
CA THR A 71 25.82 14.96 -14.67
C THR A 71 27.02 14.34 -13.95
N LEU A 72 26.79 13.33 -13.11
CA LEU A 72 27.79 12.63 -12.33
C LEU A 72 28.86 12.00 -13.25
N GLY A 73 30.15 12.29 -12.97
CA GLY A 73 31.28 11.75 -13.73
C GLY A 73 31.45 12.30 -15.16
N LYS A 74 30.56 13.20 -15.59
CA LYS A 74 30.62 13.80 -16.93
C LYS A 74 31.40 15.11 -16.93
N MET A 75 32.23 15.28 -17.94
CA MET A 75 33.02 16.50 -18.18
C MET A 75 32.44 17.30 -19.33
N ALA A 76 32.41 18.62 -19.21
CA ALA A 76 32.04 19.52 -20.29
C ALA A 76 33.26 20.22 -20.89
N PRO A 77 33.22 20.51 -22.20
CA PRO A 77 34.26 21.26 -22.85
C PRO A 77 34.27 22.74 -22.41
N ALA A 78 35.36 23.42 -22.62
CA ALA A 78 35.45 24.86 -22.41
C ALA A 78 34.61 25.61 -23.44
N ILE A 79 33.88 26.65 -22.99
CA ILE A 79 33.11 27.56 -23.85
C ILE A 79 33.67 28.98 -23.68
N GLU A 80 34.16 29.57 -24.76
CA GLU A 80 34.71 30.91 -24.76
C GLU A 80 34.25 31.67 -25.99
N GLY A 81 33.54 32.78 -25.77
CA GLY A 81 33.03 33.63 -26.88
C GLY A 81 31.56 34.04 -26.73
N ASN A 82 31.05 34.68 -27.76
CA ASN A 82 29.64 35.15 -27.83
C ASN A 82 28.74 34.11 -28.47
N TYR A 83 27.92 33.47 -27.70
CA TYR A 83 26.99 32.41 -28.15
C TYR A 83 25.56 32.67 -27.72
N THR A 84 24.63 32.01 -28.37
CA THR A 84 23.24 31.91 -27.88
C THR A 84 23.19 30.89 -26.75
N ALA A 85 22.14 30.93 -25.93
CA ALA A 85 21.94 29.94 -24.88
C ALA A 85 21.84 28.52 -25.45
N GLU A 86 21.25 28.38 -26.62
CA GLU A 86 21.09 27.12 -27.32
C GLU A 86 22.45 26.54 -27.79
N ASP A 87 23.28 27.38 -28.46
CA ASP A 87 24.61 27.00 -28.89
C ASP A 87 25.50 26.50 -27.72
N VAL A 88 25.38 27.13 -26.54
CA VAL A 88 26.13 26.77 -25.35
C VAL A 88 25.67 25.45 -24.76
N LEU A 89 24.36 25.25 -24.62
CA LEU A 89 23.81 24.02 -24.11
C LEU A 89 24.13 22.83 -25.01
N GLU A 90 24.01 22.99 -26.32
CA GLU A 90 24.37 21.96 -27.30
C GLU A 90 25.83 21.54 -27.17
N ARG A 91 26.75 22.50 -26.97
CA ARG A 91 28.18 22.24 -26.79
C ARG A 91 28.50 21.62 -25.44
N LEU A 92 27.89 22.11 -24.35
CA LEU A 92 28.11 21.57 -23.00
C LEU A 92 27.61 20.12 -22.85
N LEU A 93 26.50 19.80 -23.56
CA LEU A 93 25.90 18.47 -23.50
C LEU A 93 26.39 17.52 -24.60
N SER A 94 27.21 18.00 -25.54
CA SER A 94 27.72 17.17 -26.64
C SER A 94 28.54 15.98 -26.09
N GLY A 95 28.18 14.76 -26.52
CA GLY A 95 28.83 13.52 -26.08
C GLY A 95 28.46 13.06 -24.65
N SER A 96 27.59 13.79 -23.95
CA SER A 96 27.19 13.44 -22.58
C SER A 96 26.06 12.43 -22.52
N GLY A 97 25.36 12.16 -23.64
CA GLY A 97 24.12 11.36 -23.65
C GLY A 97 22.92 12.09 -23.02
N LEU A 98 23.00 13.43 -22.90
CA LEU A 98 21.95 14.27 -22.36
C LEU A 98 21.41 15.19 -23.45
N SER A 99 20.12 15.52 -23.35
CA SER A 99 19.45 16.51 -24.19
C SER A 99 18.85 17.60 -23.32
N TYR A 100 18.54 18.74 -23.91
CA TYR A 100 17.91 19.86 -23.23
C TYR A 100 16.63 20.27 -23.94
N ARG A 101 15.71 20.88 -23.16
CA ARG A 101 14.47 21.49 -23.68
C ARG A 101 14.25 22.81 -22.96
N PHE A 102 13.90 23.86 -23.71
CA PHE A 102 13.42 25.10 -23.11
C PHE A 102 12.00 24.88 -22.59
N THR A 103 11.78 25.15 -21.31
CA THR A 103 10.51 24.96 -20.62
C THR A 103 9.82 26.27 -20.29
N GLY A 104 10.40 27.40 -20.73
CA GLY A 104 9.91 28.77 -20.58
C GLY A 104 10.93 29.74 -21.14
N GLU A 105 10.61 31.04 -21.17
CA GLU A 105 11.41 32.12 -21.77
C GLU A 105 12.85 32.17 -21.24
N LYS A 106 13.10 31.76 -20.01
CA LYS A 106 14.43 31.64 -19.37
C LYS A 106 14.57 30.39 -18.50
N SER A 107 14.01 29.29 -18.94
CA SER A 107 14.08 28.02 -18.20
C SER A 107 14.45 26.87 -19.14
N VAL A 108 15.34 25.97 -18.70
CA VAL A 108 15.83 24.84 -19.47
C VAL A 108 15.83 23.61 -18.57
N SER A 109 15.27 22.50 -19.07
CA SER A 109 15.36 21.18 -18.46
C SER A 109 16.37 20.32 -19.22
N ILE A 110 17.17 19.54 -18.48
CA ILE A 110 18.14 18.59 -19.04
C ILE A 110 17.74 17.20 -18.57
N ALA A 111 17.64 16.26 -19.51
CA ALA A 111 17.31 14.86 -19.27
C ALA A 111 18.27 13.96 -20.07
N ALA A 112 18.40 12.69 -19.65
CA ALA A 112 19.06 11.70 -20.48
C ALA A 112 18.29 11.57 -21.80
N ILE A 113 19.02 11.45 -22.90
CA ILE A 113 18.42 11.15 -24.19
C ILE A 113 17.60 9.87 -24.00
N GLY A 114 16.23 9.96 -24.07
CA GLY A 114 15.27 8.88 -23.79
C GLY A 114 14.47 8.95 -22.48
N GLN A 115 14.84 9.82 -21.57
CA GLN A 115 14.06 10.06 -20.35
C GLN A 115 13.15 11.30 -20.41
N GLN A 116 13.18 12.05 -21.52
CA GLN A 116 12.40 13.28 -21.64
C GLN A 116 10.89 13.06 -21.50
N ASP A 117 10.38 11.88 -21.88
CA ASP A 117 8.94 11.56 -21.80
C ASP A 117 8.55 10.85 -20.50
N ALA A 118 9.47 10.19 -19.81
CA ALA A 118 9.16 9.48 -18.57
C ALA A 118 9.04 10.43 -17.36
N ALA A 119 9.80 11.52 -17.33
CA ALA A 119 9.68 12.55 -16.30
C ALA A 119 8.40 13.40 -16.45
N PHE A 120 7.79 13.40 -17.65
CA PHE A 120 6.52 14.08 -17.95
C PHE A 120 5.29 13.19 -17.85
N GLN A 121 5.43 11.89 -17.63
CA GLN A 121 4.33 10.91 -17.65
C GLN A 121 4.07 10.23 -16.32
N ALA A 122 4.21 10.91 -15.19
CA ALA A 122 3.46 10.58 -13.99
C ALA A 122 1.96 10.91 -14.17
N GLU A 123 1.44 10.59 -15.35
CA GLU A 123 0.11 11.00 -15.81
C GLU A 123 -1.02 10.02 -15.49
N GLY A 124 -0.79 9.08 -14.60
CA GLY A 124 -1.78 8.04 -14.31
C GLY A 124 -2.68 8.27 -13.11
N THR A 125 -2.41 9.27 -12.27
CA THR A 125 -3.11 9.44 -11.01
C THR A 125 -3.65 10.85 -10.83
N THR A 126 -4.79 11.12 -11.43
CA THR A 126 -5.54 12.38 -11.31
C THR A 126 -5.98 12.72 -9.88
N LEU A 127 -5.64 11.91 -8.89
CA LEU A 127 -6.00 12.13 -7.49
C LEU A 127 -4.82 12.49 -6.60
N LEU A 128 -3.61 12.45 -7.13
CA LEU A 128 -2.40 12.87 -6.46
C LEU A 128 -1.63 13.90 -7.31
N ASP A 129 -2.31 14.96 -7.70
CA ASP A 129 -1.54 16.17 -7.82
C ASP A 129 -1.27 16.61 -6.39
N THR A 130 -0.17 16.12 -5.89
CA THR A 130 0.53 16.62 -4.73
C THR A 130 0.38 18.13 -4.71
N ILE A 131 0.36 18.74 -3.57
CA ILE A 131 0.74 20.14 -3.39
C ILE A 131 2.05 20.30 -4.17
N THR A 132 1.95 20.53 -5.45
CA THR A 132 3.10 20.83 -6.29
C THR A 132 3.47 22.24 -5.91
N VAL A 133 4.32 22.33 -4.92
CA VAL A 133 5.18 23.51 -4.84
C VAL A 133 5.88 23.53 -6.18
N THR A 134 5.67 24.56 -6.96
CA THR A 134 6.34 24.82 -8.23
C THR A 134 7.86 24.80 -8.02
N GLY A 135 8.39 23.60 -7.93
CA GLY A 135 9.79 23.26 -7.85
C GLY A 135 10.12 22.46 -9.09
N GLY A 136 10.43 23.17 -10.18
CA GLY A 136 11.19 22.65 -11.32
C GLY A 136 10.65 21.34 -11.94
N GLN A 137 9.96 21.44 -13.07
CA GLN A 137 9.86 20.37 -14.04
C GLN A 137 11.24 19.74 -14.26
N GLY A 138 11.40 18.42 -14.01
CA GLY A 138 12.65 17.70 -14.26
C GLY A 138 13.24 16.92 -13.07
N ILE A 139 12.57 16.89 -11.91
CA ILE A 139 13.03 16.07 -10.76
C ILE A 139 12.61 14.61 -11.01
N ALA A 140 13.55 13.67 -10.84
CA ALA A 140 13.22 12.25 -10.92
C ALA A 140 12.11 11.88 -9.89
N ALA A 141 11.19 11.02 -10.25
CA ALA A 141 10.08 10.64 -9.35
C ALA A 141 10.57 10.12 -7.97
N ALA A 142 11.74 9.49 -7.93
CA ALA A 142 12.35 9.02 -6.68
C ALA A 142 12.86 10.15 -5.78
N ASP A 143 13.16 11.32 -6.34
CA ASP A 143 13.69 12.50 -5.63
C ASP A 143 12.58 13.47 -5.24
N ALA A 144 11.43 13.39 -5.91
CA ALA A 144 10.27 14.24 -5.69
C ALA A 144 9.84 14.32 -4.20
N PRO A 145 9.86 13.24 -3.40
CA PRO A 145 9.54 13.35 -1.98
C PRO A 145 10.42 14.33 -1.21
N TYR A 146 11.70 14.46 -1.57
CA TYR A 146 12.64 15.32 -0.86
C TYR A 146 12.49 16.81 -1.21
N SER A 147 11.88 17.14 -2.34
CA SER A 147 11.57 18.51 -2.76
C SER A 147 10.13 18.93 -2.47
N THR A 148 9.26 17.98 -2.08
CA THR A 148 7.85 18.26 -1.80
C THR A 148 7.66 18.65 -0.33
N ALA A 149 7.09 19.83 -0.09
CA ALA A 149 6.80 20.37 1.25
C ALA A 149 5.55 19.72 1.89
N ALA A 150 5.45 18.40 1.82
CA ALA A 150 4.40 17.57 2.38
C ALA A 150 4.99 16.18 2.70
N PRO A 151 4.38 15.40 3.61
CA PRO A 151 4.86 14.08 3.98
C PRO A 151 4.56 13.04 2.88
N THR A 152 5.41 12.97 1.87
CA THR A 152 5.30 12.08 0.73
C THR A 152 6.41 11.02 0.71
N ALA A 153 6.17 9.91 0.03
CA ALA A 153 7.16 8.89 -0.29
C ALA A 153 6.92 8.32 -1.70
N TYR A 154 7.93 7.77 -2.32
CA TYR A 154 7.87 7.12 -3.61
C TYR A 154 8.61 5.78 -3.58
N ILE A 155 7.98 4.72 -4.08
CA ILE A 155 8.59 3.40 -4.25
C ILE A 155 8.80 3.20 -5.76
N SER A 156 10.04 3.19 -6.20
CA SER A 156 10.39 3.04 -7.61
C SER A 156 10.21 1.59 -8.10
N GLU A 157 10.09 1.40 -9.42
CA GLU A 157 10.11 0.08 -10.05
C GLU A 157 11.35 -0.73 -9.62
N GLN A 158 12.51 -0.08 -9.54
CA GLN A 158 13.76 -0.73 -9.10
C GLN A 158 13.68 -1.20 -7.65
N THR A 159 13.08 -0.41 -6.75
CA THR A 159 12.86 -0.80 -5.35
C THR A 159 11.88 -1.97 -5.25
N ILE A 160 10.78 -1.93 -6.03
CA ILE A 160 9.82 -3.03 -6.14
C ILE A 160 10.53 -4.32 -6.61
N GLU A 161 11.39 -4.22 -7.60
CA GLU A 161 12.13 -5.36 -8.14
C GLU A 161 13.10 -5.97 -7.12
N ARG A 162 13.85 -5.13 -6.41
CA ARG A 162 14.83 -5.56 -5.41
C ARG A 162 14.19 -6.20 -4.18
N PHE A 163 13.04 -5.67 -3.74
CA PHE A 163 12.44 -6.01 -2.45
C PHE A 163 10.97 -6.47 -2.53
N ARG A 164 10.59 -7.10 -3.64
CA ARG A 164 9.19 -7.51 -3.84
C ARG A 164 8.67 -8.54 -2.84
N GLY A 165 9.56 -9.26 -2.17
CA GLY A 165 9.20 -10.20 -1.11
C GLY A 165 8.43 -11.45 -1.56
N SER A 166 7.89 -12.14 -0.57
CA SER A 166 7.01 -13.28 -0.76
C SER A 166 5.54 -12.90 -0.96
N SER A 167 5.17 -11.65 -0.64
CA SER A 167 3.83 -11.07 -0.82
C SER A 167 3.94 -9.75 -1.56
N PRO A 168 2.96 -9.37 -2.40
CA PRO A 168 2.89 -8.03 -2.98
C PRO A 168 2.98 -6.90 -1.95
N ALA A 169 2.51 -7.13 -0.73
CA ALA A 169 2.55 -6.19 0.38
C ALA A 169 3.96 -5.90 0.91
N ASP A 170 4.94 -6.75 0.64
CA ASP A 170 6.33 -6.56 1.11
C ASP A 170 7.03 -5.36 0.45
N ILE A 171 6.50 -4.82 -0.66
CA ILE A 171 7.05 -3.64 -1.34
C ILE A 171 7.04 -2.38 -0.46
N PHE A 172 6.15 -2.31 0.55
CA PHE A 172 6.07 -1.16 1.46
C PHE A 172 7.13 -1.17 2.56
N ARG A 173 7.82 -2.30 2.77
CA ARG A 173 8.93 -2.36 3.73
C ARG A 173 10.05 -1.41 3.30
N GLY A 174 10.55 -0.60 4.22
CA GLY A 174 11.53 0.46 3.94
C GLY A 174 10.91 1.82 3.65
N THR A 175 9.58 1.98 3.83
CA THR A 175 8.92 3.28 3.73
C THR A 175 8.53 3.76 5.12
N ALA A 176 9.11 4.85 5.59
CA ALA A 176 8.88 5.38 6.94
C ALA A 176 7.38 5.61 7.21
N GLY A 177 6.86 5.08 8.32
CA GLY A 177 5.46 5.25 8.73
C GLY A 177 4.41 4.55 7.86
N VAL A 178 4.82 3.70 6.92
CA VAL A 178 3.93 2.92 6.05
C VAL A 178 4.20 1.44 6.21
N MET A 179 3.14 0.67 6.42
CA MET A 179 3.22 -0.79 6.60
C MET A 179 2.06 -1.45 5.85
N SER A 180 2.10 -2.75 5.69
CA SER A 180 0.97 -3.51 5.18
C SER A 180 0.49 -4.52 6.22
N ALA A 181 -0.82 -4.53 6.45
CA ALA A 181 -1.50 -5.55 7.23
C ALA A 181 -1.71 -6.82 6.38
N GLU A 182 -1.95 -7.95 7.03
CA GLU A 182 -2.27 -9.24 6.39
C GLU A 182 -1.32 -9.70 5.27
N ALA A 183 -0.05 -9.31 5.33
CA ALA A 183 0.91 -9.65 4.27
C ALA A 183 1.01 -11.16 3.99
N ARG A 184 0.65 -12.03 4.95
CA ARG A 184 0.87 -13.48 4.85
C ARG A 184 -0.38 -14.31 4.56
N ASN A 185 -1.58 -13.81 4.91
CA ASN A 185 -2.84 -14.54 4.75
C ASN A 185 -3.90 -13.76 3.95
N GLY A 186 -3.51 -12.75 3.23
CA GLY A 186 -4.41 -11.84 2.52
C GLY A 186 -4.69 -12.19 1.06
N ALA A 187 -4.62 -13.45 0.64
CA ALA A 187 -4.87 -13.89 -0.74
C ALA A 187 -3.96 -13.22 -1.79
N GLY A 188 -2.78 -12.73 -1.39
CA GLY A 188 -1.86 -11.97 -2.25
C GLY A 188 -2.28 -10.51 -2.46
N SER A 189 -3.10 -9.98 -1.57
CA SER A 189 -3.53 -8.58 -1.58
C SER A 189 -2.57 -7.64 -0.84
N ILE A 190 -2.86 -6.37 -0.97
CA ILE A 190 -2.23 -5.26 -0.26
C ILE A 190 -3.30 -4.59 0.61
N ASP A 191 -3.04 -4.42 1.91
CA ASP A 191 -3.83 -3.63 2.85
C ASP A 191 -2.90 -2.65 3.56
N VAL A 192 -2.97 -1.36 3.19
CA VAL A 192 -1.98 -0.38 3.64
C VAL A 192 -2.40 0.28 4.94
N ASN A 193 -1.45 0.34 5.88
CA ASN A 193 -1.51 1.12 7.10
C ASN A 193 -0.56 2.32 6.97
N ILE A 194 -1.08 3.52 7.18
CA ILE A 194 -0.30 4.76 7.25
C ILE A 194 -0.39 5.30 8.67
N ARG A 195 0.73 5.32 9.39
CA ARG A 195 0.87 5.90 10.74
C ARG A 195 -0.15 5.37 11.77
N GLY A 196 -0.49 4.08 11.70
CA GLY A 196 -1.44 3.43 12.60
C GLY A 196 -2.89 3.42 12.12
N MET A 197 -3.21 4.09 11.02
CA MET A 197 -4.54 4.06 10.40
C MET A 197 -4.54 3.20 9.15
N GLN A 198 -5.54 2.34 9.01
CA GLN A 198 -5.71 1.44 7.87
C GLN A 198 -7.18 1.23 7.51
N GLY A 199 -7.38 0.74 6.29
CA GLY A 199 -8.62 0.18 5.78
C GLY A 199 -9.80 1.13 5.73
N MET A 200 -10.91 0.63 5.25
CA MET A 200 -12.26 1.20 5.34
C MET A 200 -12.37 2.70 4.95
N GLY A 201 -11.63 3.12 3.89
CA GLY A 201 -11.61 4.50 3.42
C GLY A 201 -10.74 5.45 4.26
N ARG A 202 -9.98 4.97 5.25
CA ARG A 202 -8.95 5.78 5.93
C ARG A 202 -7.73 5.98 5.05
N VAL A 203 -7.27 4.92 4.40
CA VAL A 203 -6.24 4.99 3.34
C VAL A 203 -6.91 4.78 2.00
N LYS A 204 -6.78 5.74 1.09
CA LYS A 204 -7.27 5.61 -0.28
C LYS A 204 -6.20 4.90 -1.12
N THR A 205 -6.53 3.75 -1.70
CA THR A 205 -5.62 2.99 -2.56
C THR A 205 -6.17 2.94 -3.98
N THR A 206 -5.36 3.32 -4.97
CA THR A 206 -5.74 3.31 -6.38
C THR A 206 -4.69 2.61 -7.24
N ILE A 207 -5.13 2.02 -8.35
CA ILE A 207 -4.28 1.50 -9.44
C ILE A 207 -4.67 2.23 -10.71
N ASP A 208 -3.72 2.96 -11.30
CA ASP A 208 -3.97 3.83 -12.46
C ASP A 208 -5.20 4.77 -12.29
N GLY A 209 -5.44 5.23 -11.05
CA GLY A 209 -6.55 6.12 -10.69
C GLY A 209 -7.88 5.42 -10.40
N ALA A 210 -7.97 4.10 -10.53
CA ALA A 210 -9.16 3.31 -10.20
C ALA A 210 -9.04 2.68 -8.80
N GLU A 211 -10.11 2.65 -8.03
CA GLU A 211 -10.19 1.89 -6.79
C GLU A 211 -10.60 0.44 -7.08
N ASN A 212 -9.80 -0.54 -6.64
CA ASN A 212 -10.11 -1.96 -6.77
C ASN A 212 -10.09 -2.70 -5.42
N ALA A 213 -10.21 -1.94 -4.32
CA ALA A 213 -10.21 -2.50 -2.99
C ALA A 213 -11.55 -3.13 -2.62
N ILE A 214 -11.49 -4.22 -1.87
CA ILE A 214 -12.62 -4.86 -1.23
C ILE A 214 -12.41 -5.02 0.27
N ASN A 215 -13.45 -4.80 1.04
CA ASN A 215 -13.44 -5.04 2.48
C ASN A 215 -13.84 -6.49 2.76
N ILE A 216 -12.96 -7.24 3.42
CA ILE A 216 -13.19 -8.63 3.81
C ILE A 216 -13.31 -8.73 5.33
N TYR A 217 -14.41 -9.31 5.79
CA TYR A 217 -14.61 -9.60 7.20
C TYR A 217 -13.78 -10.83 7.61
N GLN A 218 -12.93 -10.67 8.62
CA GLN A 218 -12.03 -11.69 9.16
C GLN A 218 -12.52 -12.25 10.51
N GLY A 219 -13.81 -12.25 10.71
CA GLY A 219 -14.41 -12.62 11.99
C GLY A 219 -14.13 -11.56 13.06
N TYR A 220 -14.03 -12.02 14.30
CA TYR A 220 -13.76 -11.14 15.44
C TYR A 220 -12.36 -10.50 15.41
N GLN A 221 -11.46 -10.98 14.56
CA GLN A 221 -10.11 -10.44 14.43
C GLN A 221 -10.06 -9.12 13.67
N GLY A 222 -11.07 -8.79 12.88
CA GLY A 222 -11.12 -7.51 12.19
C GLY A 222 -11.61 -7.58 10.75
N ILE A 223 -11.27 -6.54 10.01
CA ILE A 223 -11.60 -6.34 8.61
C ILE A 223 -10.31 -5.98 7.87
N SER A 224 -10.13 -6.57 6.70
CA SER A 224 -9.04 -6.28 5.78
C SER A 224 -9.57 -5.50 4.58
N ASN A 225 -8.82 -4.49 4.13
CA ASN A 225 -9.14 -3.69 2.94
C ASN A 225 -8.19 -4.08 1.80
N ARG A 226 -8.55 -5.10 1.04
CA ARG A 226 -7.68 -5.79 0.09
C ARG A 226 -7.68 -5.14 -1.28
N THR A 227 -6.52 -4.70 -1.73
CA THR A 227 -6.23 -4.25 -3.09
C THR A 227 -5.36 -5.28 -3.79
N PHE A 228 -5.60 -5.55 -5.07
CA PHE A 228 -4.94 -6.63 -5.81
C PHE A 228 -4.20 -6.09 -7.02
N VAL A 229 -2.89 -6.35 -7.09
CA VAL A 229 -2.01 -6.00 -8.20
C VAL A 229 -0.80 -6.94 -8.24
N ASP A 230 -0.30 -7.25 -9.43
CA ASP A 230 0.97 -7.97 -9.56
C ASP A 230 2.14 -6.96 -9.62
N PRO A 231 3.16 -7.11 -8.74
CA PRO A 231 4.32 -6.22 -8.74
C PRO A 231 5.12 -6.19 -10.04
N ASP A 232 5.08 -7.25 -10.87
CA ASP A 232 5.76 -7.27 -12.18
C ASP A 232 5.14 -6.31 -13.21
N LEU A 233 3.93 -5.84 -12.95
CA LEU A 233 3.23 -4.86 -13.80
C LEU A 233 3.21 -3.45 -13.20
N LEU A 234 3.85 -3.22 -12.05
CA LEU A 234 3.97 -1.91 -11.43
C LEU A 234 5.22 -1.17 -11.93
N ALA A 235 5.08 0.11 -12.20
CA ALA A 235 6.18 1.02 -12.52
C ALA A 235 6.53 1.97 -11.37
N GLY A 236 5.68 2.09 -10.36
CA GLY A 236 5.94 2.87 -9.16
C GLY A 236 4.73 3.00 -8.25
N VAL A 237 4.98 3.44 -7.03
CA VAL A 237 3.95 3.71 -6.02
C VAL A 237 4.21 5.06 -5.39
N GLU A 238 3.26 5.97 -5.53
CA GLU A 238 3.26 7.25 -4.84
C GLU A 238 2.45 7.16 -3.56
N ILE A 239 3.00 7.71 -2.48
CA ILE A 239 2.37 7.70 -1.17
C ILE A 239 2.33 9.11 -0.63
N GLN A 240 1.12 9.60 -0.39
CA GLN A 240 0.90 10.83 0.38
C GLN A 240 0.36 10.44 1.75
N LYS A 241 1.04 10.84 2.81
CA LYS A 241 0.63 10.62 4.18
C LYS A 241 -0.12 11.86 4.68
N GLY A 242 -1.22 11.63 5.38
CA GLY A 242 -2.15 12.72 5.73
C GLY A 242 -3.10 13.07 4.59
N SER A 243 -4.06 13.93 4.91
CA SER A 243 -5.14 14.27 4.00
C SER A 243 -4.76 15.39 3.03
N ASP A 244 -5.34 15.33 1.84
CA ASP A 244 -5.27 16.35 0.79
C ASP A 244 -6.69 16.70 0.33
N ALA A 245 -6.92 17.97 -0.07
CA ALA A 245 -8.25 18.39 -0.52
C ALA A 245 -8.75 17.64 -1.77
N ALA A 246 -7.86 17.15 -2.63
CA ALA A 246 -8.22 16.33 -3.79
C ALA A 246 -8.56 14.88 -3.45
N SER A 247 -8.25 14.39 -2.22
CA SER A 247 -8.46 13.00 -1.82
C SER A 247 -9.44 12.86 -0.65
N SER A 248 -10.12 11.73 -0.57
CA SER A 248 -11.02 11.38 0.55
C SER A 248 -10.34 10.59 1.68
N GLY A 249 -9.09 10.17 1.51
CA GLY A 249 -8.37 9.40 2.53
C GLY A 249 -7.89 10.27 3.70
N ILE A 250 -8.39 10.04 4.92
CA ILE A 250 -8.00 10.84 6.10
C ILE A 250 -6.59 10.52 6.61
N ALA A 251 -6.09 9.32 6.35
CA ALA A 251 -4.72 8.89 6.65
C ALA A 251 -3.77 9.12 5.46
N GLY A 252 -4.31 9.28 4.27
CA GLY A 252 -3.52 9.50 3.07
C GLY A 252 -3.97 8.68 1.87
N THR A 253 -3.13 8.70 0.84
CA THR A 253 -3.40 8.02 -0.43
C THR A 253 -2.18 7.22 -0.86
N VAL A 254 -2.44 6.04 -1.43
CA VAL A 254 -1.46 5.18 -2.07
C VAL A 254 -1.88 5.00 -3.53
N ALA A 255 -1.13 5.59 -4.44
CA ALA A 255 -1.38 5.54 -5.87
C ALA A 255 -0.34 4.66 -6.56
N MET A 256 -0.78 3.54 -7.07
CA MET A 256 0.04 2.59 -7.81
C MET A 256 -0.11 2.85 -9.31
N ARG A 257 1.02 3.04 -10.00
CA ARG A 257 1.08 3.18 -11.45
C ARG A 257 1.54 1.88 -12.07
N THR A 258 0.78 1.33 -13.01
CA THR A 258 1.23 0.21 -13.83
C THR A 258 2.10 0.70 -14.99
N VAL A 259 2.89 -0.22 -15.57
CA VAL A 259 3.79 0.11 -16.68
C VAL A 259 3.04 0.70 -17.87
N GLU A 260 3.71 1.63 -18.57
CA GLU A 260 3.23 2.30 -19.78
C GLU A 260 4.15 2.00 -20.98
N ALA A 261 3.75 2.39 -22.18
CA ALA A 261 4.54 2.13 -23.37
C ALA A 261 5.95 2.75 -23.30
N GLY A 262 6.07 3.94 -22.65
CA GLY A 262 7.35 4.61 -22.44
C GLY A 262 8.30 3.87 -21.49
N ASP A 263 7.78 3.04 -20.57
CA ASP A 263 8.60 2.23 -19.65
C ASP A 263 9.18 0.98 -20.36
N ILE A 264 8.68 0.61 -21.54
CA ILE A 264 9.02 -0.63 -22.26
C ILE A 264 9.78 -0.35 -23.55
N VAL A 265 9.36 0.66 -24.34
CA VAL A 265 9.96 1.00 -25.62
C VAL A 265 11.23 1.81 -25.39
N LYS A 266 12.37 1.27 -25.80
CA LYS A 266 13.66 1.97 -25.71
C LYS A 266 13.65 3.18 -26.65
N GLU A 267 14.43 4.18 -26.28
CA GLU A 267 14.58 5.38 -27.06
C GLU A 267 15.03 5.08 -28.50
N GLY A 268 14.47 5.83 -29.46
CA GLY A 268 14.72 5.63 -30.88
C GLY A 268 14.00 4.43 -31.49
N ASN A 269 13.36 3.58 -30.69
CA ASN A 269 12.58 2.45 -31.16
C ASN A 269 11.07 2.80 -31.16
N ARG A 270 10.34 2.13 -32.04
CA ARG A 270 8.87 2.21 -32.09
C ARG A 270 8.20 1.06 -31.34
N PHE A 271 8.90 -0.04 -31.15
CA PHE A 271 8.41 -1.23 -30.48
C PHE A 271 9.36 -1.63 -29.38
N GLY A 272 8.82 -2.19 -28.31
CA GLY A 272 9.57 -2.76 -27.22
C GLY A 272 8.91 -4.01 -26.68
N ILE A 273 9.70 -4.93 -26.18
CA ILE A 273 9.25 -6.12 -25.47
C ILE A 273 10.13 -6.37 -24.26
N ARG A 274 9.51 -6.60 -23.11
CA ARG A 274 10.17 -7.02 -21.89
C ARG A 274 9.67 -8.39 -21.47
N VAL A 275 10.56 -9.35 -21.34
CA VAL A 275 10.28 -10.70 -20.85
C VAL A 275 11.07 -10.94 -19.58
N LYS A 276 10.42 -11.40 -18.55
CA LYS A 276 11.04 -11.73 -17.27
C LYS A 276 10.65 -13.14 -16.86
N GLY A 277 11.64 -13.90 -16.37
CA GLY A 277 11.44 -15.22 -15.77
C GLY A 277 12.27 -15.36 -14.52
N GLY A 278 11.72 -16.01 -13.50
CA GLY A 278 12.42 -16.20 -12.24
C GLY A 278 11.90 -17.36 -11.43
N PHE A 279 12.70 -17.77 -10.47
CA PHE A 279 12.31 -18.77 -9.50
C PHE A 279 12.67 -18.35 -8.08
N GLY A 280 12.02 -18.96 -7.12
CA GLY A 280 12.35 -18.82 -5.71
C GLY A 280 12.38 -20.19 -5.02
N THR A 281 12.76 -20.16 -3.75
CA THR A 281 12.95 -21.34 -2.92
C THR A 281 12.07 -21.29 -1.67
N ASN A 282 12.33 -22.14 -0.67
CA ASN A 282 11.71 -22.12 0.66
C ASN A 282 10.19 -22.32 0.64
N SER A 283 9.64 -23.06 -0.31
CA SER A 283 8.23 -23.42 -0.30
C SER A 283 7.98 -24.89 -0.64
N SER A 284 6.87 -25.43 -0.14
CA SER A 284 6.45 -26.80 -0.39
C SER A 284 5.04 -26.83 -0.94
N LYS A 285 4.75 -27.85 -1.74
CA LYS A 285 3.40 -28.05 -2.30
C LYS A 285 2.39 -28.19 -1.17
N PRO A 286 1.26 -27.47 -1.19
CA PRO A 286 0.19 -27.71 -0.25
C PRO A 286 -0.42 -29.10 -0.44
N VAL A 287 -0.66 -29.79 0.67
CA VAL A 287 -1.31 -31.10 0.69
C VAL A 287 -2.59 -30.94 1.52
N GLY A 288 -3.74 -31.32 0.95
CA GLY A 288 -5.03 -31.26 1.64
C GLY A 288 -5.01 -32.08 2.94
N ASP A 289 -5.78 -31.61 3.92
CA ASP A 289 -5.92 -32.22 5.25
C ASP A 289 -4.64 -32.30 6.08
N THR A 290 -3.52 -31.71 5.61
CA THR A 290 -2.29 -31.59 6.38
C THR A 290 -2.51 -30.67 7.58
N VAL A 291 -1.94 -31.07 8.72
CA VAL A 291 -1.93 -30.31 9.97
C VAL A 291 -0.50 -29.90 10.28
N ALA A 292 -0.29 -28.67 10.72
CA ALA A 292 1.00 -28.12 11.14
C ALA A 292 0.91 -27.47 12.53
N GLY A 293 2.06 -27.31 13.15
CA GLY A 293 2.18 -26.76 14.49
C GLY A 293 1.90 -27.81 15.57
N TYR A 294 2.12 -27.40 16.79
CA TYR A 294 1.76 -28.20 17.95
C TYR A 294 0.28 -28.07 18.29
N GLN A 295 -0.36 -29.18 18.57
CA GLN A 295 -1.64 -29.27 19.25
C GLN A 295 -1.44 -29.92 20.61
N VAL A 296 -1.78 -29.20 21.67
CA VAL A 296 -1.68 -29.67 23.05
C VAL A 296 -3.09 -29.75 23.63
N ILE A 297 -3.46 -30.91 24.15
CA ILE A 297 -4.72 -31.12 24.81
C ILE A 297 -4.40 -31.58 26.24
N ASN A 298 -4.55 -30.65 27.20
CA ASN A 298 -4.47 -30.94 28.59
C ASN A 298 -5.86 -31.29 29.14
N LYS A 299 -5.96 -32.37 29.90
CA LYS A 299 -7.18 -32.75 30.57
C LYS A 299 -6.96 -32.52 32.04
N GLY A 300 -7.76 -31.69 32.63
CA GLY A 300 -7.63 -31.32 34.04
C GLY A 300 -8.96 -31.32 34.79
N TYR A 301 -8.89 -31.14 36.08
CA TYR A 301 -10.03 -30.96 36.95
C TYR A 301 -10.40 -29.49 37.06
N ALA A 302 -11.68 -29.17 36.84
CA ALA A 302 -12.18 -27.80 37.01
C ALA A 302 -12.58 -27.61 38.49
N GLY A 303 -11.82 -26.80 39.23
CA GLY A 303 -12.07 -26.51 40.63
C GLY A 303 -10.79 -26.23 41.41
N PRO A 304 -10.91 -25.99 42.70
CA PRO A 304 -9.76 -25.71 43.54
C PRO A 304 -8.79 -26.89 43.51
N LYS A 305 -7.49 -26.57 43.63
CA LYS A 305 -6.47 -27.59 43.85
C LYS A 305 -6.80 -28.26 45.20
N ILE A 306 -7.33 -29.46 45.12
CA ILE A 306 -7.66 -30.24 46.30
C ILE A 306 -6.53 -31.28 46.47
N ASP A 307 -5.67 -31.06 47.45
CA ASP A 307 -4.75 -32.09 47.95
C ASP A 307 -5.59 -33.08 48.83
N ASP A 308 -6.56 -33.74 48.17
CA ASP A 308 -7.42 -34.71 48.83
C ASP A 308 -7.01 -36.12 48.43
N PRO A 309 -6.45 -36.92 49.36
CA PRO A 309 -6.01 -38.29 49.08
C PRO A 309 -7.14 -39.26 48.79
N GLU A 310 -8.43 -38.91 49.01
CA GLU A 310 -9.58 -39.72 48.70
C GLU A 310 -10.12 -39.49 47.25
N LEU A 311 -9.60 -38.47 46.55
CA LEU A 311 -9.94 -38.30 45.13
C LEU A 311 -9.30 -39.42 44.31
N PRO A 312 -10.02 -39.93 43.31
CA PRO A 312 -9.48 -41.01 42.46
C PRO A 312 -8.17 -40.56 41.82
N ASP A 313 -7.27 -41.52 41.60
CA ASP A 313 -5.99 -41.33 40.96
C ASP A 313 -6.21 -40.75 39.51
N TYR A 314 -6.17 -39.43 39.42
CA TYR A 314 -6.38 -38.70 38.18
C TYR A 314 -5.23 -38.90 37.19
N ASP A 315 -4.04 -39.36 37.67
CA ASP A 315 -2.86 -39.60 36.81
C ASP A 315 -3.12 -40.70 35.76
N SER A 316 -4.01 -41.66 36.08
CA SER A 316 -4.40 -42.68 35.12
C SER A 316 -5.49 -42.28 34.14
N LEU A 317 -6.22 -41.17 34.43
CA LEU A 317 -7.40 -40.79 33.66
C LEU A 317 -7.16 -39.60 32.68
N PHE A 318 -6.09 -38.84 32.87
CA PHE A 318 -5.88 -37.55 32.17
C PHE A 318 -4.46 -37.39 31.65
N VAL A 319 -4.07 -38.27 30.71
CA VAL A 319 -2.80 -38.15 29.98
C VAL A 319 -2.93 -36.98 29.01
N PRO A 320 -2.08 -35.94 29.07
CA PRO A 320 -2.10 -34.91 28.05
C PRO A 320 -1.68 -35.48 26.72
N SER A 321 -2.30 -34.97 25.67
CA SER A 321 -1.97 -35.34 24.29
C SER A 321 -1.26 -34.18 23.62
N VAL A 322 -0.06 -34.44 23.10
CA VAL A 322 0.71 -33.51 22.27
C VAL A 322 0.85 -34.14 20.89
N THR A 323 0.26 -33.48 19.89
CA THR A 323 0.37 -33.91 18.50
C THR A 323 1.03 -32.83 17.65
N SER A 324 1.73 -33.22 16.60
CA SER A 324 2.31 -32.31 15.62
C SER A 324 2.26 -32.94 14.24
N GLY A 325 2.12 -32.14 13.19
CA GLY A 325 2.11 -32.61 11.82
C GLY A 325 3.46 -33.25 11.45
N GLU A 326 3.40 -34.47 10.88
CA GLU A 326 4.55 -35.09 10.22
C GLU A 326 4.63 -34.55 8.77
N GLY A 327 5.84 -34.49 8.22
CA GLY A 327 6.05 -34.03 6.83
C GLY A 327 6.09 -32.52 6.63
N THR A 328 5.49 -31.71 7.55
CA THR A 328 5.55 -30.24 7.49
C THR A 328 6.94 -29.67 7.83
N MET A 329 7.81 -30.50 8.42
CA MET A 329 9.21 -30.19 8.73
C MET A 329 10.17 -30.39 7.57
N ASN A 330 9.73 -30.97 6.46
CA ASN A 330 10.58 -31.24 5.29
C ASN A 330 10.80 -29.96 4.48
N ARG A 331 11.68 -29.09 4.97
CA ARG A 331 12.06 -27.85 4.29
C ARG A 331 12.97 -28.16 3.10
N PRO A 332 12.68 -27.64 1.88
CA PRO A 332 13.55 -27.81 0.71
C PRO A 332 14.96 -27.25 0.94
N ALA A 333 15.92 -27.77 0.18
CA ALA A 333 17.29 -27.23 0.19
C ALA A 333 17.31 -25.74 -0.24
N PHE A 334 18.27 -24.97 0.29
CA PHE A 334 18.33 -23.50 0.15
C PHE A 334 18.25 -23.01 -1.30
N LEU A 335 18.91 -23.69 -2.25
CA LEU A 335 18.92 -23.32 -3.67
C LEU A 335 17.93 -24.14 -4.51
N GLN A 336 17.10 -24.99 -3.91
CA GLN A 336 16.15 -25.81 -4.65
C GLN A 336 14.99 -24.95 -5.18
N PRO A 337 14.76 -24.85 -6.51
CA PRO A 337 13.62 -24.12 -7.06
C PRO A 337 12.30 -24.80 -6.65
N THR A 338 11.42 -24.04 -6.00
CA THR A 338 10.12 -24.54 -5.52
C THR A 338 8.95 -23.63 -5.88
N ASN A 339 9.23 -22.47 -6.42
CA ASN A 339 8.24 -21.53 -6.94
C ASN A 339 8.75 -20.87 -8.23
N GLY A 340 7.85 -20.25 -8.99
CA GLY A 340 8.20 -19.60 -10.24
C GLY A 340 7.33 -18.40 -10.51
N SER A 341 7.88 -17.45 -11.26
CA SER A 341 7.16 -16.30 -11.79
C SER A 341 7.68 -15.94 -13.18
N GLY A 342 6.84 -15.30 -13.97
CA GLY A 342 7.24 -14.75 -15.25
C GLY A 342 6.28 -13.68 -15.71
N SER A 343 6.78 -12.75 -16.52
CA SER A 343 5.96 -11.74 -17.15
C SER A 343 6.44 -11.44 -18.56
N ILE A 344 5.53 -11.01 -19.38
CA ILE A 344 5.79 -10.49 -20.73
C ILE A 344 4.99 -9.21 -20.91
N VAL A 345 5.66 -8.15 -21.35
CA VAL A 345 5.03 -6.88 -21.70
C VAL A 345 5.55 -6.46 -23.05
N ALA A 346 4.65 -6.21 -23.99
CA ALA A 346 4.95 -5.70 -25.32
C ALA A 346 4.29 -4.33 -25.50
N ALA A 347 4.99 -3.40 -26.12
CA ALA A 347 4.49 -2.06 -26.33
C ALA A 347 4.89 -1.50 -27.69
N MET A 348 4.06 -0.59 -28.18
CA MET A 348 4.32 0.26 -29.33
C MET A 348 4.14 1.71 -28.90
N LYS A 349 5.09 2.56 -29.28
CA LYS A 349 5.05 3.99 -29.01
C LYS A 349 5.38 4.75 -30.29
N ASP A 350 4.48 5.63 -30.68
CA ASP A 350 4.62 6.58 -31.78
C ASP A 350 4.24 7.98 -31.27
N GLU A 351 4.42 9.01 -32.05
CA GLU A 351 4.05 10.39 -31.68
C GLU A 351 2.59 10.51 -31.26
N GLN A 352 1.68 9.83 -31.97
CA GLN A 352 0.24 9.93 -31.74
C GLN A 352 -0.37 8.73 -31.00
N VAL A 353 0.22 7.55 -31.11
CA VAL A 353 -0.39 6.30 -30.62
C VAL A 353 0.58 5.54 -29.75
N GLU A 354 0.10 5.15 -28.58
CA GLU A 354 0.80 4.25 -27.70
C GLU A 354 -0.10 3.04 -27.38
N LEU A 355 0.46 1.84 -27.50
CA LEU A 355 -0.24 0.59 -27.19
C LEU A 355 0.63 -0.24 -26.28
N LEU A 356 0.01 -0.92 -25.32
CA LEU A 356 0.69 -1.84 -24.41
C LEU A 356 -0.19 -3.04 -24.10
N ALA A 357 0.41 -4.23 -24.08
CA ALA A 357 -0.18 -5.45 -23.60
C ALA A 357 0.80 -6.18 -22.69
N GLY A 358 0.36 -6.55 -21.50
CA GLY A 358 1.16 -7.22 -20.49
C GLY A 358 0.43 -8.43 -19.89
N TYR A 359 1.19 -9.46 -19.52
CA TYR A 359 0.73 -10.59 -18.75
C TYR A 359 1.80 -10.98 -17.74
N ALA A 360 1.38 -11.25 -16.49
CA ALA A 360 2.24 -11.77 -15.44
C ALA A 360 1.61 -13.00 -14.81
N TYR A 361 2.43 -14.00 -14.49
CA TYR A 361 2.02 -15.22 -13.81
C TYR A 361 2.99 -15.56 -12.70
N ARG A 362 2.45 -16.01 -11.56
CA ARG A 362 3.22 -16.41 -10.39
C ARG A 362 2.58 -17.61 -9.72
N LYS A 363 3.42 -18.54 -9.26
CA LYS A 363 2.98 -19.70 -8.48
C LYS A 363 3.96 -20.02 -7.38
N ARG A 364 3.45 -20.14 -6.14
CA ARG A 364 4.21 -20.49 -4.95
C ARG A 364 3.41 -21.47 -4.10
N GLY A 365 4.09 -22.46 -3.51
CA GLY A 365 3.55 -23.30 -2.45
C GLY A 365 3.52 -22.60 -1.08
N ASN A 366 3.22 -23.34 -0.03
CA ASN A 366 3.35 -22.86 1.35
C ASN A 366 4.82 -22.61 1.68
N TYR A 367 5.17 -21.42 2.20
CA TYR A 367 6.54 -21.17 2.61
C TYR A 367 6.86 -21.85 3.96
N HIS A 368 8.14 -21.95 4.29
CA HIS A 368 8.63 -22.43 5.59
C HIS A 368 9.06 -21.23 6.45
N ALA A 369 8.76 -21.32 7.76
CA ALA A 369 9.17 -20.34 8.77
C ALA A 369 10.69 -20.29 8.94
N GLY A 370 11.18 -19.25 9.59
CA GLY A 370 12.57 -19.14 10.03
C GLY A 370 12.92 -20.19 11.12
N LYS A 371 14.22 -20.37 11.36
CA LYS A 371 14.73 -21.33 12.34
C LYS A 371 15.18 -20.69 13.65
N HIS A 372 15.47 -19.38 13.66
CA HIS A 372 16.06 -18.69 14.81
C HIS A 372 15.07 -17.70 15.41
N GLY A 373 14.70 -17.88 16.67
CA GLY A 373 13.77 -17.01 17.40
C GLY A 373 12.73 -17.79 18.19
N SER A 374 11.66 -17.10 18.61
CA SER A 374 10.62 -17.60 19.53
C SER A 374 9.59 -18.49 18.82
N ALA A 375 10.05 -19.56 18.19
CA ALA A 375 9.20 -20.59 17.61
C ALA A 375 8.50 -21.43 18.69
N ALA A 376 7.46 -22.17 18.30
CA ALA A 376 6.68 -23.00 19.21
C ALA A 376 7.53 -24.06 19.92
N GLN A 377 7.31 -24.19 21.22
CA GLN A 377 7.87 -25.23 22.08
C GLN A 377 6.78 -25.74 23.02
N VAL A 378 6.91 -26.97 23.45
CA VAL A 378 6.03 -27.60 24.44
C VAL A 378 6.87 -28.09 25.62
N ASN A 379 6.57 -27.63 26.82
CA ASN A 379 7.26 -27.96 28.04
C ASN A 379 6.31 -28.67 29.00
N ASP A 380 6.76 -29.75 29.62
CA ASP A 380 6.05 -30.40 30.73
C ASP A 380 6.28 -29.62 32.03
N ARG A 381 5.22 -29.07 32.58
CA ARG A 381 5.24 -28.34 33.88
C ARG A 381 4.93 -29.22 35.06
N GLY A 382 4.60 -30.49 34.81
CA GLY A 382 4.14 -31.41 35.87
C GLY A 382 2.79 -31.00 36.46
N PRO A 383 2.51 -31.38 37.72
CA PRO A 383 1.26 -31.01 38.39
C PRO A 383 1.14 -29.50 38.60
N THR A 384 0.04 -28.90 38.08
CA THR A 384 -0.09 -27.44 38.11
C THR A 384 -1.54 -27.00 38.11
N SER A 385 -1.86 -25.90 38.80
CA SER A 385 -3.14 -25.18 38.65
C SER A 385 -2.99 -24.02 37.68
N VAL A 386 -3.89 -23.91 36.73
CA VAL A 386 -3.86 -22.91 35.64
C VAL A 386 -5.15 -22.10 35.64
N CYS A 387 -5.00 -20.81 35.58
CA CYS A 387 -6.05 -19.86 35.36
C CYS A 387 -6.12 -19.50 33.87
N ASN A 388 -6.89 -20.22 33.08
CA ASN A 388 -6.97 -20.04 31.64
C ASN A 388 -8.36 -19.59 31.13
N THR A 389 -9.27 -19.27 32.05
CA THR A 389 -10.62 -18.82 31.73
C THR A 389 -10.77 -17.32 31.99
N LEU A 390 -11.69 -16.68 31.26
CA LEU A 390 -12.02 -15.28 31.48
C LEU A 390 -12.52 -15.05 32.92
N SER A 391 -13.28 -16.00 33.48
CA SER A 391 -13.77 -15.92 34.84
C SER A 391 -12.62 -15.85 35.85
N CYS A 392 -11.58 -16.63 35.67
CA CYS A 392 -10.39 -16.58 36.50
C CYS A 392 -9.60 -15.28 36.33
N GLN A 393 -9.52 -14.73 35.12
CA GLN A 393 -8.86 -13.44 34.89
C GLN A 393 -9.60 -12.28 35.57
N LEU A 394 -10.92 -12.35 35.60
CA LEU A 394 -11.79 -11.34 36.23
C LEU A 394 -11.84 -11.49 37.77
N ASN A 395 -11.69 -12.70 38.28
CA ASN A 395 -11.69 -12.99 39.70
C ASN A 395 -10.62 -14.08 40.03
N PRO A 396 -9.34 -13.70 40.07
CA PRO A 396 -8.24 -14.66 40.33
C PRO A 396 -8.24 -15.24 41.74
N ASP A 397 -8.92 -14.59 42.66
CA ASP A 397 -9.01 -15.05 44.08
C ASP A 397 -10.05 -16.15 44.28
N ASP A 398 -10.91 -16.38 43.26
CA ASP A 398 -11.88 -17.47 43.35
C ASP A 398 -11.23 -18.80 42.95
N PRO A 399 -11.03 -19.74 43.89
CA PRO A 399 -10.37 -21.01 43.63
C PRO A 399 -11.13 -21.88 42.62
N TYR A 400 -12.45 -21.71 42.45
CA TYR A 400 -13.25 -22.47 41.49
C TYR A 400 -13.02 -22.05 40.05
N ASN A 401 -12.36 -20.95 39.82
CA ASN A 401 -11.98 -20.48 38.48
C ASN A 401 -10.66 -21.11 37.99
N TRP A 402 -9.91 -21.77 38.86
CA TRP A 402 -8.66 -22.43 38.51
C TRP A 402 -8.89 -23.88 38.10
N MET A 403 -8.19 -24.31 37.05
CA MET A 403 -8.19 -25.71 36.59
C MET A 403 -6.89 -26.38 37.05
N TRP A 404 -7.01 -27.43 37.85
CA TRP A 404 -5.86 -28.23 38.27
C TRP A 404 -5.58 -29.32 37.22
N TYR A 405 -4.31 -29.48 36.88
CA TYR A 405 -3.82 -30.52 35.95
C TYR A 405 -2.81 -31.40 36.72
N PRO A 406 -2.96 -32.74 36.69
CA PRO A 406 -1.96 -33.65 37.22
C PRO A 406 -0.67 -33.62 36.38
N GLN A 407 -0.79 -33.37 35.08
CA GLN A 407 0.31 -33.11 34.17
C GLN A 407 -0.13 -32.02 33.19
N TYR A 408 0.61 -30.92 33.14
CA TYR A 408 0.31 -29.77 32.29
C TYR A 408 1.41 -29.56 31.27
N MET A 409 1.06 -29.71 29.97
CA MET A 409 1.94 -29.36 28.87
C MET A 409 1.71 -27.89 28.48
N GLU A 410 2.71 -27.06 28.74
CA GLU A 410 2.66 -25.64 28.43
C GLU A 410 3.18 -25.41 27.00
N HIS A 411 2.39 -24.70 26.22
CA HIS A 411 2.78 -24.22 24.91
C HIS A 411 3.38 -22.81 25.04
N SER A 412 4.60 -22.60 24.54
CA SER A 412 5.28 -21.32 24.46
C SER A 412 5.69 -21.00 23.02
N GLY A 413 6.03 -19.73 22.78
CA GLY A 413 6.40 -19.19 21.46
C GLY A 413 5.34 -18.25 20.89
N LEU A 414 5.71 -17.52 19.83
CA LEU A 414 4.84 -16.51 19.19
C LEU A 414 3.64 -17.12 18.47
N THR A 415 3.80 -18.31 17.93
CA THR A 415 2.75 -19.05 17.21
C THR A 415 2.81 -20.53 17.57
N ASN A 416 1.92 -21.35 17.00
CA ASN A 416 1.97 -22.80 17.18
C ASN A 416 2.96 -23.51 16.24
N TYR A 417 3.51 -22.82 15.25
CA TYR A 417 4.43 -23.39 14.26
C TYR A 417 5.83 -23.57 14.84
N ARG A 418 6.44 -24.71 14.54
CA ARG A 418 7.81 -25.05 14.90
C ARG A 418 8.84 -24.29 14.07
N ALA A 419 10.06 -24.20 14.54
CA ALA A 419 11.16 -23.60 13.78
C ALA A 419 11.40 -24.33 12.44
N GLY A 420 11.38 -23.62 11.31
CA GLY A 420 11.55 -24.15 9.98
C GLY A 420 10.36 -24.93 9.43
N GLU A 421 9.22 -24.95 10.11
CA GLU A 421 8.02 -25.67 9.68
C GLU A 421 7.33 -24.99 8.50
N GLN A 422 6.65 -25.80 7.68
CA GLN A 422 5.79 -25.32 6.60
C GLN A 422 4.58 -24.57 7.18
N VAL A 423 4.40 -23.34 6.75
CA VAL A 423 3.29 -22.48 7.17
C VAL A 423 2.11 -22.68 6.22
N LEU A 424 1.08 -23.36 6.69
CA LEU A 424 -0.07 -23.75 5.87
C LEU A 424 -0.92 -22.55 5.47
N ASN A 425 -1.65 -22.68 4.36
CA ASN A 425 -2.52 -21.63 3.79
C ASN A 425 -1.77 -20.37 3.31
N THR A 426 -0.50 -20.52 2.94
CA THR A 426 0.30 -19.43 2.38
C THR A 426 0.63 -19.62 0.90
N GLN A 427 0.12 -20.66 0.25
CA GLN A 427 0.25 -20.85 -1.19
C GLN A 427 -0.51 -19.77 -1.96
N LEU A 428 0.06 -19.40 -3.10
CA LEU A 428 -0.47 -18.35 -3.96
C LEU A 428 -0.21 -18.66 -5.43
N GLU A 429 -1.24 -18.58 -6.26
CA GLU A 429 -1.16 -18.63 -7.70
C GLU A 429 -1.90 -17.41 -8.27
N THR A 430 -1.23 -16.60 -9.09
CA THR A 430 -1.81 -15.38 -9.67
C THR A 430 -1.59 -15.32 -11.17
N GLY A 431 -2.57 -14.77 -11.88
CA GLY A 431 -2.47 -14.35 -13.26
C GLY A 431 -2.98 -12.93 -13.40
N SER A 432 -2.22 -12.07 -14.08
CA SER A 432 -2.54 -10.65 -14.22
C SER A 432 -2.43 -10.21 -15.66
N TRP A 433 -3.36 -9.39 -16.12
CA TRP A 433 -3.42 -8.83 -17.47
C TRP A 433 -3.41 -7.32 -17.42
N LEU A 434 -2.72 -6.70 -18.36
CA LEU A 434 -2.67 -5.26 -18.52
C LEU A 434 -2.79 -4.93 -20.01
N LEU A 435 -3.77 -4.11 -20.36
CA LEU A 435 -3.92 -3.57 -21.71
C LEU A 435 -4.08 -2.05 -21.62
N LYS A 436 -3.31 -1.30 -22.38
CA LYS A 436 -3.43 0.16 -22.46
C LYS A 436 -3.36 0.61 -23.92
N GLY A 437 -4.15 1.61 -24.26
CA GLY A 437 -4.07 2.31 -25.54
C GLY A 437 -4.24 3.80 -25.31
N LYS A 438 -3.28 4.61 -25.79
CA LYS A 438 -3.31 6.07 -25.71
C LYS A 438 -3.26 6.67 -27.09
N LEU A 439 -4.11 7.66 -27.34
CA LEU A 439 -4.17 8.45 -28.55
C LEU A 439 -3.95 9.92 -28.19
N LYS A 440 -2.98 10.56 -28.84
CA LYS A 440 -2.68 11.99 -28.75
C LYS A 440 -3.15 12.67 -30.04
N PHE A 441 -3.83 13.78 -29.95
CA PHE A 441 -4.37 14.48 -31.13
C PHE A 441 -4.60 15.97 -30.85
N GLY A 442 -4.62 16.74 -31.91
CA GLY A 442 -4.85 18.18 -31.83
C GLY A 442 -3.83 18.90 -30.95
N ASP A 443 -4.25 19.99 -30.32
CA ASP A 443 -3.45 20.81 -29.45
C ASP A 443 -3.58 20.31 -28.01
N GLY A 444 -2.66 19.44 -27.60
CA GLY A 444 -2.54 18.93 -26.20
C GLY A 444 -3.64 17.96 -25.76
N HIS A 445 -4.43 17.38 -26.67
CA HIS A 445 -5.46 16.40 -26.29
C HIS A 445 -4.89 14.98 -26.23
N SER A 446 -5.30 14.20 -25.23
CA SER A 446 -5.06 12.77 -25.21
C SER A 446 -6.23 11.99 -24.62
N ILE A 447 -6.43 10.79 -25.13
CA ILE A 447 -7.36 9.79 -24.59
C ILE A 447 -6.58 8.52 -24.31
N GLN A 448 -6.79 7.94 -23.14
CA GLN A 448 -6.23 6.64 -22.76
C GLN A 448 -7.34 5.70 -22.31
N LEU A 449 -7.34 4.51 -22.86
CA LEU A 449 -8.13 3.38 -22.40
C LEU A 449 -7.22 2.39 -21.70
N GLY A 450 -7.63 1.90 -20.56
CA GLY A 450 -6.91 0.92 -19.78
C GLY A 450 -7.81 -0.25 -19.37
N TYR A 451 -7.22 -1.44 -19.28
CA TYR A 451 -7.85 -2.60 -18.68
C TYR A 451 -6.81 -3.34 -17.83
N THR A 452 -7.16 -3.61 -16.59
CA THR A 452 -6.40 -4.49 -15.69
C THR A 452 -7.27 -5.66 -15.27
N GLY A 453 -6.73 -6.87 -15.38
CA GLY A 453 -7.34 -8.09 -14.87
C GLY A 453 -6.41 -8.74 -13.86
N PHE A 454 -6.96 -9.27 -12.78
CA PHE A 454 -6.21 -10.01 -11.76
C PHE A 454 -7.03 -11.20 -11.30
N LYS A 455 -6.39 -12.37 -11.30
CA LYS A 455 -6.96 -13.61 -10.78
C LYS A 455 -6.00 -14.25 -9.81
N SER A 456 -6.50 -14.66 -8.65
CA SER A 456 -5.70 -15.42 -7.68
C SER A 456 -6.41 -16.65 -7.17
N ILE A 457 -5.61 -17.67 -6.88
CA ILE A 457 -6.00 -18.87 -6.13
C ILE A 457 -5.03 -18.95 -4.96
N SER A 458 -5.54 -18.89 -3.75
CA SER A 458 -4.72 -18.76 -2.55
C SER A 458 -5.19 -19.66 -1.41
N GLY A 459 -4.32 -19.87 -0.45
CA GLY A 459 -4.63 -20.56 0.78
C GLY A 459 -5.20 -19.66 1.86
N ASP A 460 -5.94 -18.64 1.50
CA ASP A 460 -6.57 -17.72 2.44
C ASP A 460 -7.58 -18.44 3.33
N ARG A 461 -7.73 -17.96 4.57
CA ARG A 461 -8.73 -18.43 5.52
C ARG A 461 -9.11 -17.28 6.46
N MET A 462 -10.36 -17.30 6.91
CA MET A 462 -10.84 -16.33 7.89
C MET A 462 -9.95 -16.34 9.14
N ALA A 463 -9.49 -15.19 9.58
CA ALA A 463 -8.52 -15.07 10.67
C ALA A 463 -9.02 -15.70 11.97
N SER A 464 -10.30 -15.53 12.32
CA SER A 464 -10.90 -16.17 13.50
C SER A 464 -10.86 -17.68 13.48
N ASN A 465 -10.83 -18.31 12.29
CA ASN A 465 -10.68 -19.76 12.18
C ASN A 465 -9.23 -20.22 12.39
N LEU A 466 -8.27 -19.38 12.06
CA LEU A 466 -6.84 -19.66 12.25
C LEU A 466 -6.41 -19.51 13.72
N ASN A 467 -7.08 -18.60 14.43
CA ASN A 467 -6.82 -18.33 15.85
C ASN A 467 -7.86 -18.96 16.79
N GLY A 468 -8.65 -19.91 16.27
CA GLY A 468 -9.83 -20.44 16.94
C GLY A 468 -9.57 -20.96 18.35
N LEU A 469 -10.59 -20.87 19.18
CA LEU A 469 -10.64 -21.37 20.57
C LEU A 469 -10.22 -22.84 20.63
N GLY A 470 -9.15 -23.13 21.38
CA GLY A 470 -8.69 -24.49 21.62
C GLY A 470 -8.01 -25.23 20.47
N ALA A 471 -8.04 -24.71 19.25
CA ALA A 471 -7.33 -25.29 18.12
C ALA A 471 -5.90 -24.76 18.07
N GLN A 472 -4.95 -25.55 18.53
CA GLN A 472 -3.54 -25.18 18.52
C GLN A 472 -2.87 -25.53 17.18
N ALA A 473 -3.23 -26.64 16.56
CA ALA A 473 -2.76 -27.03 15.25
C ALA A 473 -3.46 -26.23 14.13
N ARG A 474 -2.77 -26.06 13.02
CA ARG A 474 -3.31 -25.42 11.81
C ARG A 474 -3.52 -26.45 10.71
N GLN A 475 -4.64 -26.36 10.02
CA GLN A 475 -5.01 -27.28 8.95
C GLN A 475 -4.94 -26.61 7.59
N GLN A 476 -4.43 -27.31 6.58
CA GLN A 476 -4.49 -26.87 5.19
C GLN A 476 -5.95 -26.77 4.74
N SER A 477 -6.41 -25.59 4.38
CA SER A 477 -7.77 -25.34 3.90
C SER A 477 -7.89 -25.53 2.37
N LYS A 478 -9.13 -25.55 1.89
CA LYS A 478 -9.43 -25.34 0.48
C LYS A 478 -9.07 -23.88 0.10
N THR A 479 -8.80 -23.66 -1.18
CA THR A 479 -8.37 -22.35 -1.68
C THR A 479 -9.48 -21.32 -1.75
N THR A 480 -9.11 -20.08 -1.58
CA THR A 480 -9.90 -18.88 -1.89
C THR A 480 -9.56 -18.41 -3.30
N ASP A 481 -10.56 -18.00 -4.06
CA ASP A 481 -10.41 -17.44 -5.40
C ASP A 481 -10.77 -15.94 -5.35
N ALA A 482 -9.99 -15.10 -6.02
CA ALA A 482 -10.34 -13.71 -6.27
C ALA A 482 -10.23 -13.43 -7.78
N ASP A 483 -11.21 -12.72 -8.33
CA ASP A 483 -11.29 -12.38 -9.75
C ASP A 483 -11.70 -10.90 -9.88
N ILE A 484 -10.79 -10.08 -10.44
CA ILE A 484 -10.92 -8.64 -10.48
C ILE A 484 -10.73 -8.14 -11.91
N HIS A 485 -11.63 -7.30 -12.37
CA HIS A 485 -11.59 -6.65 -13.66
C HIS A 485 -11.81 -5.16 -13.51
N THR A 486 -10.87 -4.36 -13.97
CA THR A 486 -10.96 -2.89 -13.93
C THR A 486 -10.78 -2.30 -15.32
N GLY A 487 -11.72 -1.47 -15.74
CA GLY A 487 -11.64 -0.65 -16.94
C GLY A 487 -11.43 0.81 -16.56
N THR A 488 -10.58 1.53 -17.29
CA THR A 488 -10.33 2.96 -17.12
C THR A 488 -10.44 3.70 -18.45
N PHE A 489 -10.97 4.91 -18.40
CA PHE A 489 -10.97 5.89 -19.48
C PHE A 489 -10.42 7.19 -18.90
N LYS A 490 -9.37 7.72 -19.51
CA LYS A 490 -8.76 9.00 -19.14
C LYS A 490 -8.76 9.94 -20.33
N TYR A 491 -9.10 11.19 -20.08
CA TYR A 491 -8.99 12.27 -21.05
C TYR A 491 -8.18 13.39 -20.45
N ARG A 492 -7.25 13.93 -21.22
CA ARG A 492 -6.47 15.11 -20.86
C ARG A 492 -6.50 16.12 -22.00
N TRP A 493 -6.58 17.39 -21.62
CA TRP A 493 -6.39 18.52 -22.50
C TRP A 493 -5.43 19.52 -21.84
N ASN A 494 -4.26 19.66 -22.43
CA ASN A 494 -3.19 20.54 -21.94
C ASN A 494 -2.54 21.20 -23.16
N PRO A 495 -3.12 22.31 -23.68
CA PRO A 495 -2.59 23.04 -24.83
C PRO A 495 -1.22 23.67 -24.50
N GLU A 496 -0.31 23.70 -25.49
CA GLU A 496 1.09 24.11 -25.26
C GLU A 496 1.24 25.57 -24.85
N ASP A 497 0.39 26.48 -25.35
CA ASP A 497 0.49 27.92 -25.10
C ASP A 497 -0.54 28.44 -24.07
N ASN A 498 -1.02 27.58 -23.17
CA ASN A 498 -2.08 27.97 -22.24
C ASN A 498 -1.85 27.43 -20.81
N ASP A 499 -1.35 28.31 -19.93
CA ASP A 499 -1.08 27.98 -18.54
C ASP A 499 -2.34 27.81 -17.67
N VAL A 500 -3.53 28.13 -18.20
CA VAL A 500 -4.81 28.09 -17.47
C VAL A 500 -5.53 26.74 -17.65
N ILE A 501 -5.20 25.98 -18.68
CA ILE A 501 -5.88 24.74 -19.02
C ILE A 501 -4.91 23.56 -18.90
N ASN A 502 -5.13 22.73 -17.89
CA ASN A 502 -4.61 21.38 -17.76
C ASN A 502 -5.75 20.50 -17.23
N LEU A 503 -6.71 20.26 -18.14
CA LEU A 503 -7.94 19.54 -17.83
C LEU A 503 -7.66 18.03 -17.83
N LYS A 504 -8.06 17.36 -16.78
CA LYS A 504 -7.95 15.92 -16.57
C LYS A 504 -9.33 15.35 -16.24
N SER A 505 -9.72 14.26 -16.87
CA SER A 505 -10.93 13.54 -16.52
C SER A 505 -10.64 12.04 -16.52
N ASN A 506 -11.14 11.36 -15.51
CA ASN A 506 -10.98 9.93 -15.33
C ASN A 506 -12.35 9.29 -15.05
N LEU A 507 -12.64 8.18 -15.73
CA LEU A 507 -13.79 7.32 -15.49
C LEU A 507 -13.29 5.90 -15.33
N TRP A 508 -13.74 5.19 -14.31
CA TRP A 508 -13.33 3.82 -14.08
C TRP A 508 -14.48 2.96 -13.56
N VAL A 509 -14.35 1.66 -13.79
CA VAL A 509 -15.26 0.64 -13.29
C VAL A 509 -14.47 -0.58 -12.86
N THR A 510 -14.72 -1.08 -11.67
CA THR A 510 -14.13 -2.31 -11.13
C THR A 510 -15.24 -3.28 -10.76
N ARG A 511 -15.13 -4.52 -11.25
CA ARG A 511 -15.89 -5.66 -10.77
C ARG A 511 -14.94 -6.59 -10.04
N LEU A 512 -15.30 -6.98 -8.82
CA LEU A 512 -14.51 -7.86 -7.98
C LEU A 512 -15.40 -8.96 -7.40
N GLU A 513 -14.93 -10.20 -7.52
CA GLU A 513 -15.55 -11.39 -6.93
C GLU A 513 -14.54 -12.11 -6.07
N GLN A 514 -14.86 -12.37 -4.83
CA GLN A 514 -14.06 -13.25 -3.97
C GLN A 514 -14.90 -14.45 -3.54
N ARG A 515 -14.30 -15.64 -3.58
CA ARG A 515 -14.95 -16.89 -3.25
C ARG A 515 -14.06 -17.70 -2.30
N SER A 516 -14.50 -17.82 -1.05
CA SER A 516 -13.80 -18.56 0.01
C SER A 516 -14.57 -19.81 0.43
N PRO A 517 -13.90 -20.83 0.96
CA PRO A 517 -14.59 -21.93 1.61
C PRO A 517 -15.51 -21.39 2.73
N PRO A 518 -16.70 -21.99 2.95
CA PRO A 518 -17.59 -21.55 3.99
C PRO A 518 -16.91 -21.55 5.36
N ALA A 519 -17.15 -20.50 6.14
CA ALA A 519 -16.70 -20.44 7.52
C ALA A 519 -17.39 -21.53 8.35
N TYR A 520 -16.67 -22.11 9.31
CA TYR A 520 -17.18 -23.14 10.21
C TYR A 520 -17.85 -24.36 9.50
N GLY A 521 -17.39 -24.67 8.29
CA GLY A 521 -17.86 -25.83 7.54
C GLY A 521 -19.15 -25.61 6.73
N GLY A 522 -19.80 -24.46 6.86
CA GLY A 522 -21.06 -24.15 6.16
C GLY A 522 -22.20 -25.09 6.50
N SER A 523 -23.24 -25.12 5.66
CA SER A 523 -24.33 -26.07 5.76
C SER A 523 -23.87 -27.48 5.33
N ALA A 524 -24.23 -28.51 6.10
CA ALA A 524 -23.99 -29.91 5.74
C ALA A 524 -24.59 -30.32 4.37
N ASN A 525 -25.59 -29.56 3.91
CA ASN A 525 -26.27 -29.78 2.62
C ASN A 525 -25.70 -28.92 1.49
N ALA A 526 -24.65 -28.15 1.72
CA ALA A 526 -24.03 -27.36 0.67
C ALA A 526 -23.45 -28.26 -0.44
N PRO A 527 -23.55 -27.87 -1.71
CA PRO A 527 -22.94 -28.62 -2.81
C PRO A 527 -21.45 -28.83 -2.59
N SER A 528 -20.93 -29.98 -3.00
CA SER A 528 -19.48 -30.24 -2.93
C SER A 528 -18.70 -29.18 -3.69
N GLY A 529 -17.71 -28.57 -3.02
CA GLY A 529 -16.90 -27.50 -3.60
C GLY A 529 -17.55 -26.13 -3.58
N PHE A 530 -18.71 -25.95 -2.91
CA PHE A 530 -19.35 -24.64 -2.73
C PHE A 530 -18.36 -23.65 -2.08
N LYS A 531 -18.32 -22.45 -2.63
CA LYS A 531 -17.60 -21.31 -2.09
C LYS A 531 -18.55 -20.12 -1.99
N SER A 532 -18.39 -19.34 -0.94
CA SER A 532 -19.18 -18.16 -0.66
C SER A 532 -18.32 -16.90 -0.71
N GLY A 533 -18.93 -15.75 -0.84
CA GLY A 533 -18.23 -14.47 -0.79
C GLY A 533 -19.03 -13.31 -1.34
N PRO A 534 -18.48 -12.09 -1.27
CA PRO A 534 -19.09 -10.91 -1.82
C PRO A 534 -18.85 -10.76 -3.32
N ASP A 535 -19.81 -10.14 -3.98
CA ASP A 535 -19.69 -9.50 -5.30
C ASP A 535 -19.67 -8.00 -5.09
N LEU A 536 -18.68 -7.33 -5.67
CA LEU A 536 -18.54 -5.88 -5.59
C LEU A 536 -18.50 -5.29 -7.00
N LEU A 537 -19.31 -4.26 -7.23
CA LEU A 537 -19.22 -3.37 -8.38
C LEU A 537 -18.96 -1.96 -7.86
N THR A 538 -17.83 -1.39 -8.24
CA THR A 538 -17.49 -0.02 -7.91
C THR A 538 -17.23 0.74 -9.20
N TRP A 539 -17.70 1.98 -9.31
CA TRP A 539 -17.32 2.87 -10.38
C TRP A 539 -17.18 4.30 -9.89
N GLY A 540 -16.38 5.08 -10.57
CA GLY A 540 -16.18 6.47 -10.22
C GLY A 540 -15.81 7.30 -11.44
N ALA A 541 -16.02 8.59 -11.29
CA ALA A 541 -15.63 9.61 -12.25
C ALA A 541 -15.05 10.80 -11.50
N ASP A 542 -14.01 11.38 -12.05
CA ASP A 542 -13.43 12.63 -11.58
C ASP A 542 -13.06 13.54 -12.75
N ILE A 543 -13.10 14.84 -12.49
CA ILE A 543 -12.66 15.88 -13.41
C ILE A 543 -11.94 16.95 -12.60
N SER A 544 -10.79 17.40 -13.10
CA SER A 544 -10.03 18.49 -12.49
C SER A 544 -9.35 19.35 -13.54
N ASN A 545 -9.08 20.59 -13.16
CA ASN A 545 -8.26 21.48 -13.96
C ASN A 545 -7.20 22.14 -13.09
N GLU A 546 -6.03 22.36 -13.67
CA GLU A 546 -4.93 23.13 -13.07
C GLU A 546 -4.74 24.38 -13.91
N SER A 547 -4.62 25.52 -13.18
CA SER A 547 -4.42 26.82 -13.81
C SER A 547 -3.26 27.52 -13.12
N HIS A 548 -2.31 27.99 -13.90
CA HIS A 548 -1.16 28.75 -13.42
C HIS A 548 -1.30 30.22 -13.83
N PHE A 549 -1.08 31.13 -12.87
CA PHE A 549 -1.15 32.58 -13.07
C PHE A 549 0.12 33.23 -12.55
N SER A 550 0.94 33.78 -13.44
CA SER A 550 2.06 34.63 -13.06
C SER A 550 1.62 36.09 -13.02
N THR A 551 1.74 36.72 -11.86
CA THR A 551 1.30 38.09 -11.61
C THR A 551 2.45 38.95 -11.10
N ALA A 552 2.29 40.28 -11.11
CA ALA A 552 3.26 41.22 -10.52
C ALA A 552 3.42 41.03 -8.99
N TYR A 553 2.53 40.32 -8.35
CA TYR A 553 2.52 40.04 -6.90
C TYR A 553 2.93 38.57 -6.56
N GLY A 554 3.40 37.80 -7.54
CA GLY A 554 3.83 36.41 -7.38
C GLY A 554 3.02 35.43 -8.24
N ASP A 555 3.38 34.17 -8.14
CA ASP A 555 2.78 33.08 -8.88
C ASP A 555 1.63 32.44 -8.08
N LEU A 556 0.55 32.11 -8.75
CA LEU A 556 -0.64 31.47 -8.19
C LEU A 556 -0.98 30.23 -9.00
N ASP A 557 -0.93 29.07 -8.36
CA ASP A 557 -1.41 27.79 -8.89
C ASP A 557 -2.78 27.47 -8.31
N LEU A 558 -3.76 27.20 -9.17
CA LEU A 558 -5.09 26.76 -8.76
C LEU A 558 -5.38 25.35 -9.31
N THR A 559 -5.76 24.43 -8.42
CA THR A 559 -6.32 23.12 -8.81
C THR A 559 -7.74 23.03 -8.29
N TYR A 560 -8.68 22.73 -9.16
CA TYR A 560 -10.08 22.57 -8.77
C TYR A 560 -10.72 21.41 -9.51
N GLY A 561 -11.68 20.75 -8.87
CA GLY A 561 -12.28 19.57 -9.44
C GLY A 561 -13.48 19.04 -8.69
N ALA A 562 -14.04 18.00 -9.24
CA ALA A 562 -15.17 17.27 -8.69
C ALA A 562 -15.00 15.76 -8.90
N SER A 563 -15.55 14.96 -8.01
CA SER A 563 -15.52 13.51 -8.08
C SER A 563 -16.85 12.90 -7.64
N TYR A 564 -17.15 11.74 -8.21
CA TYR A 564 -18.27 10.90 -7.79
C TYR A 564 -17.82 9.43 -7.77
N LYS A 565 -18.26 8.70 -6.75
CA LYS A 565 -18.01 7.27 -6.58
C LYS A 565 -19.25 6.53 -6.12
N LEU A 566 -19.43 5.30 -6.61
CA LEU A 566 -20.47 4.37 -6.20
C LEU A 566 -19.84 3.02 -5.89
N GLU A 567 -20.21 2.46 -4.73
CA GLU A 567 -19.90 1.10 -4.30
C GLU A 567 -21.21 0.32 -4.16
N ASP A 568 -21.31 -0.84 -4.81
CA ASP A 568 -22.46 -1.75 -4.73
C ASP A 568 -21.96 -3.14 -4.36
N THR A 569 -22.36 -3.65 -3.21
CA THR A 569 -21.97 -4.98 -2.71
C THR A 569 -23.18 -5.86 -2.51
N ALA A 570 -23.04 -7.13 -2.84
CA ALA A 570 -24.08 -8.14 -2.60
C ALA A 570 -23.40 -9.50 -2.30
N PRO A 571 -24.02 -10.39 -1.50
CA PRO A 571 -23.53 -11.75 -1.36
C PRO A 571 -23.71 -12.52 -2.66
N SER A 572 -22.75 -13.41 -2.98
CA SER A 572 -22.82 -14.30 -4.14
C SER A 572 -24.01 -15.24 -4.05
N GLU A 573 -24.42 -15.79 -5.20
CA GLU A 573 -25.52 -16.74 -5.28
C GLU A 573 -25.28 -17.98 -4.37
N GLY A 574 -26.27 -18.36 -3.61
CA GLY A 574 -26.23 -19.46 -2.67
C GLY A 574 -25.60 -19.16 -1.31
N THR A 575 -24.89 -18.05 -1.13
CA THR A 575 -24.26 -17.69 0.16
C THR A 575 -25.30 -17.65 1.27
N ARG A 576 -26.44 -16.99 1.06
CA ARG A 576 -27.53 -16.89 2.06
C ARG A 576 -28.13 -18.24 2.45
N LYS A 577 -28.04 -19.24 1.56
CA LYS A 577 -28.56 -20.58 1.78
C LYS A 577 -27.57 -21.53 2.46
N TRP A 578 -26.29 -21.45 2.08
CA TRP A 578 -25.31 -22.47 2.40
C TRP A 578 -24.22 -22.00 3.40
N ASP A 579 -24.01 -20.69 3.54
CA ASP A 579 -23.07 -20.12 4.48
C ASP A 579 -23.70 -18.91 5.18
N THR A 580 -24.34 -19.16 6.30
CA THR A 580 -25.00 -18.11 7.10
C THR A 580 -24.04 -17.37 8.04
N TRP A 581 -22.80 -17.82 8.15
CA TRP A 581 -21.76 -17.22 8.99
C TRP A 581 -20.95 -16.17 8.26
N LEU A 582 -20.98 -16.19 6.95
CA LEU A 582 -20.27 -15.20 6.16
C LEU A 582 -21.00 -13.85 6.18
N ASP A 583 -20.25 -12.82 5.87
CA ASP A 583 -20.73 -11.48 5.66
C ASP A 583 -21.82 -11.44 4.56
N LEU A 584 -23.06 -11.30 4.98
CA LEU A 584 -24.22 -11.25 4.10
C LEU A 584 -24.58 -9.83 3.64
N ARG A 585 -23.61 -8.89 3.67
CA ARG A 585 -23.88 -7.50 3.29
C ARG A 585 -24.47 -7.37 1.91
N ASP A 586 -25.58 -6.67 1.83
CA ASP A 586 -26.22 -6.23 0.60
C ASP A 586 -26.50 -4.73 0.73
N GLY A 587 -25.75 -3.91 0.06
CA GLY A 587 -25.84 -2.47 0.24
C GLY A 587 -25.14 -1.66 -0.83
N LYS A 588 -25.41 -0.37 -0.78
CA LYS A 588 -24.90 0.62 -1.72
C LYS A 588 -24.36 1.83 -0.95
N ARG A 589 -23.23 2.36 -1.39
CA ARG A 589 -22.65 3.59 -0.86
C ARG A 589 -22.27 4.50 -2.01
N GLU A 590 -22.55 5.76 -1.88
CA GLU A 590 -22.25 6.79 -2.86
C GLU A 590 -21.52 7.95 -2.18
N GLU A 591 -20.62 8.60 -2.91
CA GLU A 591 -19.87 9.76 -2.46
C GLU A 591 -19.72 10.76 -3.62
N ALA A 592 -20.10 12.02 -3.38
CA ALA A 592 -19.85 13.13 -4.29
C ALA A 592 -19.02 14.19 -3.59
N ALA A 593 -18.07 14.79 -4.28
CA ALA A 593 -17.24 15.84 -3.71
C ALA A 593 -16.82 16.87 -4.76
N GLY A 594 -16.62 18.12 -4.28
CA GLY A 594 -15.98 19.18 -5.03
C GLY A 594 -14.84 19.78 -4.20
N TYR A 595 -13.77 20.23 -4.83
CA TYR A 595 -12.61 20.79 -4.14
C TYR A 595 -11.93 21.90 -4.95
N ILE A 596 -11.21 22.74 -4.20
CA ILE A 596 -10.28 23.73 -4.73
C ILE A 596 -9.01 23.72 -3.89
N LYS A 597 -7.85 23.86 -4.53
CA LYS A 597 -6.53 24.03 -3.92
C LYS A 597 -5.88 25.26 -4.54
N ALA A 598 -5.17 26.04 -3.74
CA ALA A 598 -4.41 27.18 -4.18
C ALA A 598 -2.99 27.10 -3.60
N GLY A 599 -1.99 27.27 -4.43
CA GLY A 599 -0.60 27.49 -4.06
C GLY A 599 -0.20 28.90 -4.46
N TYR A 600 0.15 29.76 -3.52
CA TYR A 600 0.55 31.14 -3.78
C TYR A 600 1.98 31.40 -3.36
N LYS A 601 2.80 31.83 -4.30
CA LYS A 601 4.21 32.13 -4.11
C LYS A 601 4.47 33.66 -4.31
N PRO A 602 4.27 34.44 -3.25
CA PRO A 602 4.45 35.89 -3.33
C PRO A 602 5.90 36.31 -3.55
N VAL A 603 6.84 35.53 -3.04
CA VAL A 603 8.29 35.71 -3.18
C VAL A 603 8.96 34.31 -3.27
N ASP A 604 10.16 34.25 -3.83
CA ASP A 604 10.84 32.98 -4.13
C ASP A 604 11.03 32.06 -2.93
N TRP A 605 11.15 32.59 -1.73
CA TRP A 605 11.41 31.83 -0.51
C TRP A 605 10.16 31.49 0.31
N LEU A 606 8.95 31.94 -0.08
CA LEU A 606 7.70 31.72 0.66
C LEU A 606 6.62 31.15 -0.25
N THR A 607 6.05 30.04 0.13
CA THR A 607 4.84 29.47 -0.50
C THR A 607 3.74 29.29 0.53
N LEU A 608 2.54 29.74 0.20
CA LEU A 608 1.32 29.59 0.98
C LEU A 608 0.39 28.64 0.25
N ASN A 609 -0.08 27.59 0.92
CA ASN A 609 -1.00 26.62 0.35
C ASN A 609 -2.33 26.68 1.08
N GLY A 610 -3.43 26.58 0.35
CA GLY A 610 -4.77 26.49 0.90
C GLY A 610 -5.62 25.50 0.13
N GLY A 611 -6.50 24.79 0.81
CA GLY A 611 -7.40 23.84 0.18
C GLY A 611 -8.74 23.77 0.89
N LEU A 612 -9.79 23.52 0.14
CA LEU A 612 -11.13 23.29 0.66
C LEU A 612 -11.80 22.19 -0.16
N ARG A 613 -12.30 21.18 0.52
CA ARG A 613 -13.14 20.11 -0.06
C ARG A 613 -14.49 20.12 0.62
N TYR A 614 -15.56 19.94 -0.13
CA TYR A 614 -16.86 19.54 0.37
C TYR A 614 -17.17 18.14 -0.13
N SER A 615 -17.47 17.21 0.79
CA SER A 615 -17.91 15.87 0.45
C SER A 615 -19.32 15.64 0.98
N HIS A 616 -20.15 14.96 0.18
CA HIS A 616 -21.45 14.47 0.59
C HIS A 616 -21.55 12.98 0.31
N MET A 617 -22.09 12.25 1.25
CA MET A 617 -22.09 10.81 1.24
C MET A 617 -23.43 10.26 1.67
N TRP A 618 -23.84 9.16 1.05
CA TRP A 618 -25.06 8.43 1.42
C TRP A 618 -24.86 6.93 1.21
N SER A 619 -25.51 6.13 2.06
CA SER A 619 -25.53 4.68 1.97
C SER A 619 -26.95 4.14 2.11
N GLN A 620 -27.16 2.97 1.55
CA GLN A 620 -28.42 2.24 1.64
C GLN A 620 -28.13 0.79 2.01
N ASP A 621 -28.66 0.36 3.14
CA ASP A 621 -28.70 -1.05 3.54
C ASP A 621 -29.87 -1.75 2.84
N ARG A 622 -29.57 -2.76 2.01
CA ARG A 622 -30.54 -3.59 1.30
C ARG A 622 -30.64 -4.99 1.89
N SER A 623 -30.03 -5.22 3.05
CA SER A 623 -30.05 -6.52 3.73
C SER A 623 -31.46 -6.99 3.96
N ASP A 624 -31.74 -8.26 3.63
CA ASP A 624 -33.08 -8.85 3.75
C ASP A 624 -33.42 -9.10 5.23
N PRO A 625 -34.45 -8.45 5.78
CA PRO A 625 -34.85 -8.65 7.17
C PRO A 625 -35.32 -10.08 7.50
N THR A 626 -35.71 -10.87 6.51
CA THR A 626 -36.15 -12.27 6.73
C THR A 626 -34.96 -13.23 6.94
N VAL A 627 -33.77 -12.86 6.53
CA VAL A 627 -32.52 -13.61 6.74
C VAL A 627 -31.86 -13.21 8.04
N LYS A 628 -32.32 -12.15 8.66
CA LYS A 628 -31.77 -11.60 9.90
C LYS A 628 -32.12 -12.53 11.07
N LEU A 629 -31.14 -12.81 11.90
CA LEU A 629 -31.40 -13.48 13.16
C LEU A 629 -32.31 -12.55 14.00
N PRO A 630 -33.44 -13.03 14.53
CA PRO A 630 -34.40 -12.19 15.31
C PRO A 630 -33.74 -11.49 16.50
N GLU A 631 -32.54 -11.94 16.88
CA GLU A 631 -31.81 -11.52 18.07
C GLU A 631 -30.86 -10.32 17.80
N LEU A 632 -30.67 -9.93 16.55
CA LEU A 632 -29.84 -8.81 16.18
C LEU A 632 -30.71 -7.61 15.78
N ASP A 633 -30.36 -6.44 16.27
CA ASP A 633 -31.04 -5.20 15.96
C ASP A 633 -30.53 -4.65 14.62
N TYR A 634 -31.24 -5.00 13.56
CA TYR A 634 -30.86 -4.58 12.20
C TYR A 634 -31.48 -3.21 11.89
N SER A 635 -30.64 -2.20 11.87
CA SER A 635 -31.04 -0.91 11.33
C SER A 635 -31.01 -0.97 9.79
N THR A 636 -32.17 -0.68 9.17
CA THR A 636 -32.25 -0.44 7.72
C THR A 636 -31.98 1.03 7.40
N ALA A 637 -31.35 1.77 8.30
CA ALA A 637 -31.17 3.20 8.19
C ALA A 637 -30.30 3.57 6.99
N ALA A 638 -30.80 4.50 6.19
CA ALA A 638 -29.99 5.19 5.21
C ALA A 638 -29.12 6.22 5.94
N PHE A 639 -27.82 6.13 5.78
CA PHE A 639 -26.87 7.13 6.31
C PHE A 639 -26.72 8.26 5.29
N ARG A 640 -26.72 9.52 5.75
CA ARG A 640 -26.46 10.69 4.93
C ARG A 640 -25.67 11.71 5.75
N GLU A 641 -24.53 12.13 5.24
CA GLU A 641 -23.73 13.16 5.88
C GLU A 641 -22.92 13.92 4.85
N GLY A 642 -22.63 15.19 5.11
CA GLY A 642 -21.76 16.00 4.30
C GLY A 642 -21.00 17.02 5.14
N GLY A 643 -19.84 17.46 4.67
CA GLY A 643 -19.05 18.43 5.40
C GLY A 643 -17.87 18.96 4.64
N PHE A 644 -17.32 20.04 5.18
CA PHE A 644 -16.13 20.69 4.67
C PHE A 644 -14.85 20.11 5.28
N SER A 645 -13.81 20.05 4.46
CA SER A 645 -12.46 19.60 4.82
C SER A 645 -11.46 20.68 4.38
N PRO A 646 -11.15 21.66 5.26
CA PRO A 646 -10.17 22.68 4.97
C PRO A 646 -8.74 22.19 5.19
N SER A 647 -7.79 22.77 4.44
CA SER A 647 -6.35 22.60 4.64
C SER A 647 -5.61 23.92 4.44
N PHE A 648 -4.49 24.06 5.14
CA PHE A 648 -3.61 25.21 5.04
C PHE A 648 -2.16 24.79 5.24
N GLY A 649 -1.23 25.39 4.49
CA GLY A 649 0.19 25.11 4.59
C GLY A 649 1.06 26.33 4.33
N VAL A 650 2.21 26.38 4.97
CA VAL A 650 3.25 27.37 4.77
C VAL A 650 4.57 26.65 4.52
N THR A 651 5.27 27.07 3.49
CA THR A 651 6.62 26.60 3.17
C THR A 651 7.56 27.78 3.09
N VAL A 652 8.68 27.69 3.77
CA VAL A 652 9.75 28.69 3.76
C VAL A 652 11.03 28.02 3.27
N GLU A 653 11.63 28.57 2.22
CA GLU A 653 12.88 28.11 1.62
C GLU A 653 13.94 29.22 1.72
N PRO A 654 14.58 29.41 2.90
CA PRO A 654 15.52 30.51 3.13
C PRO A 654 16.80 30.37 2.31
N ILE A 655 17.16 29.15 1.97
CA ILE A 655 18.30 28.79 1.11
C ILE A 655 17.77 27.74 0.14
N LYS A 656 18.11 27.84 -1.13
CA LYS A 656 17.72 26.88 -2.16
C LYS A 656 18.11 25.46 -1.75
N GLY A 657 17.17 24.54 -1.80
CA GLY A 657 17.36 23.15 -1.36
C GLY A 657 17.05 22.89 0.12
N THR A 658 16.83 23.95 0.94
CA THR A 658 16.44 23.79 2.34
C THR A 658 15.05 24.37 2.56
N GLN A 659 14.06 23.50 2.76
CA GLN A 659 12.66 23.87 2.96
C GLN A 659 12.20 23.54 4.38
N PHE A 660 11.50 24.46 5.01
CA PHE A 660 10.73 24.24 6.24
C PHE A 660 9.27 24.36 5.91
N TYR A 661 8.46 23.42 6.36
CA TYR A 661 7.03 23.46 6.12
C TYR A 661 6.20 23.17 7.37
N ALA A 662 5.02 23.78 7.41
CA ALA A 662 4.00 23.52 8.41
C ALA A 662 2.65 23.39 7.70
N ASN A 663 1.97 22.27 7.86
CA ASN A 663 0.68 21.98 7.24
C ASN A 663 -0.36 21.63 8.31
N TYR A 664 -1.57 22.11 8.12
CA TYR A 664 -2.75 21.75 8.88
C TYR A 664 -3.84 21.27 7.94
N SER A 665 -4.55 20.21 8.33
CA SER A 665 -5.75 19.76 7.60
C SER A 665 -6.81 19.24 8.56
N SER A 666 -8.08 19.46 8.22
CA SER A 666 -9.22 18.89 8.93
C SER A 666 -10.10 18.16 7.92
N THR A 667 -10.13 16.84 7.98
CA THR A 667 -10.76 16.00 6.96
C THR A 667 -11.85 15.12 7.53
N LEU A 668 -12.97 15.06 6.83
CA LEU A 668 -14.13 14.25 7.18
C LEU A 668 -14.07 12.90 6.45
N ARG A 669 -14.29 11.80 7.17
CA ARG A 669 -14.53 10.47 6.62
C ARG A 669 -15.86 9.91 7.14
N ALA A 670 -16.78 9.67 6.27
CA ALA A 670 -18.01 9.01 6.68
C ALA A 670 -17.85 7.48 6.76
N PRO A 671 -18.76 6.80 7.43
CA PRO A 671 -18.76 5.35 7.54
C PRO A 671 -18.59 4.67 6.19
N SER A 672 -17.75 3.65 6.13
CA SER A 672 -17.60 2.78 4.96
C SER A 672 -18.84 1.89 4.80
N ILE A 673 -18.87 1.14 3.71
CA ILE A 673 -19.96 0.16 3.49
C ILE A 673 -19.99 -0.91 4.60
N MET A 674 -18.82 -1.23 5.18
CA MET A 674 -18.72 -2.17 6.30
C MET A 674 -19.24 -1.62 7.62
N GLU A 675 -19.31 -0.31 7.74
CA GLU A 675 -19.72 0.41 8.95
C GLU A 675 -21.15 0.96 8.84
N SER A 676 -21.73 0.96 7.63
CA SER A 676 -23.07 1.51 7.37
C SER A 676 -24.09 0.49 6.82
N VAL A 677 -23.66 -0.76 6.58
CA VAL A 677 -24.52 -1.85 6.10
C VAL A 677 -24.40 -3.04 7.04
N THR A 678 -25.52 -3.54 7.51
CA THR A 678 -25.63 -4.62 8.49
C THR A 678 -25.10 -5.96 7.94
N ALA A 679 -24.42 -6.73 8.78
CA ALA A 679 -24.03 -8.10 8.51
C ALA A 679 -24.22 -8.99 9.74
N PHE A 680 -24.12 -10.30 9.55
CA PHE A 680 -24.42 -11.33 10.54
C PHE A 680 -23.83 -11.07 11.94
N SER A 681 -22.55 -10.73 12.03
CA SER A 681 -21.87 -10.55 13.32
C SER A 681 -21.63 -9.09 13.70
N MET A 682 -22.25 -8.15 12.98
CA MET A 682 -21.99 -6.74 13.19
C MET A 682 -23.27 -5.92 13.01
N ASN A 683 -23.70 -5.28 14.08
CA ASN A 683 -24.83 -4.37 14.07
C ASN A 683 -24.38 -2.97 13.71
N VAL A 684 -25.07 -2.35 12.78
CA VAL A 684 -24.89 -0.93 12.48
C VAL A 684 -25.67 -0.10 13.50
N ASN A 685 -25.02 0.93 14.02
CA ASN A 685 -25.65 1.90 14.88
C ASN A 685 -26.10 3.11 14.04
N ALA A 686 -27.40 3.45 14.12
CA ALA A 686 -27.97 4.61 13.42
C ALA A 686 -27.34 5.96 13.85
N ASP A 687 -26.78 6.02 15.06
CA ASP A 687 -26.14 7.21 15.62
C ASP A 687 -24.64 7.32 15.25
N THR A 688 -24.12 6.42 14.40
CA THR A 688 -22.73 6.47 13.97
C THR A 688 -22.43 7.78 13.23
N LYS A 689 -21.45 8.52 13.72
CA LYS A 689 -20.98 9.79 13.15
C LYS A 689 -19.76 9.59 12.27
N SER A 690 -19.57 10.50 11.32
CA SER A 690 -18.32 10.58 10.56
C SER A 690 -17.12 10.87 11.45
N GLU A 691 -15.99 10.28 11.11
CA GLU A 691 -14.69 10.62 11.71
C GLU A 691 -14.24 11.99 11.20
N ARG A 692 -13.59 12.76 12.07
CA ARG A 692 -12.91 14.00 11.69
C ARG A 692 -11.46 13.97 12.15
N SER A 693 -10.55 13.92 11.20
CA SER A 693 -9.11 13.94 11.47
C SER A 693 -8.58 15.37 11.40
N ASN A 694 -8.00 15.86 12.49
CA ASN A 694 -7.32 17.15 12.58
C ASN A 694 -5.81 16.87 12.65
N ASN A 695 -5.10 17.21 11.58
CA ASN A 695 -3.72 16.81 11.37
C ASN A 695 -2.80 18.03 11.34
N TRP A 696 -1.74 17.96 12.13
CA TRP A 696 -0.61 18.89 12.06
C TRP A 696 0.63 18.16 11.55
N GLU A 697 1.31 18.77 10.60
CA GLU A 697 2.53 18.26 9.98
C GLU A 697 3.58 19.36 9.97
N LEU A 698 4.74 19.09 10.54
CA LEU A 698 5.90 19.97 10.49
C LEU A 698 7.04 19.21 9.83
N GLY A 699 7.84 19.86 8.99
CA GLY A 699 8.95 19.15 8.37
C GLY A 699 10.04 20.04 7.82
N VAL A 700 11.15 19.37 7.53
CA VAL A 700 12.33 19.93 6.90
C VAL A 700 12.75 19.03 5.76
N ASN A 701 12.92 19.60 4.59
CA ASN A 701 13.56 18.97 3.44
C ASN A 701 14.92 19.63 3.21
N LEU A 702 15.93 18.78 2.91
CA LEU A 702 17.26 19.23 2.55
C LEU A 702 17.69 18.47 1.29
N ILE A 703 18.14 19.18 0.28
CA ILE A 703 18.80 18.63 -0.92
C ILE A 703 20.07 19.45 -1.10
N GLU A 704 21.21 18.82 -0.85
CA GLU A 704 22.51 19.48 -0.92
C GLU A 704 23.51 18.60 -1.70
N ASP A 705 24.21 19.23 -2.61
CA ASP A 705 25.32 18.67 -3.34
C ASP A 705 26.64 19.06 -2.67
N ASN A 706 27.59 18.14 -2.61
CA ASN A 706 28.93 18.36 -2.05
C ASN A 706 28.95 18.70 -0.54
N LEU A 707 28.05 18.07 0.24
CA LEU A 707 27.95 18.35 1.68
C LEU A 707 29.11 17.73 2.47
N PHE A 708 29.50 16.51 2.16
CA PHE A 708 30.56 15.75 2.85
C PHE A 708 31.78 15.48 1.96
N ALA A 709 31.58 15.35 0.66
CA ALA A 709 32.63 15.09 -0.34
C ALA A 709 32.41 15.92 -1.60
N GLY A 710 33.41 16.10 -2.44
CA GLY A 710 33.33 16.99 -3.61
C GLY A 710 32.41 16.57 -4.76
N SER A 711 31.69 15.44 -4.61
CA SER A 711 30.77 14.90 -5.63
C SER A 711 29.66 14.07 -5.04
N ASP A 712 29.31 14.31 -3.77
CA ASP A 712 28.20 13.65 -3.12
C ASP A 712 26.90 14.41 -3.30
N GLN A 713 25.79 13.69 -3.18
CA GLN A 713 24.44 14.24 -3.05
C GLN A 713 23.79 13.72 -1.78
N THR A 714 23.25 14.61 -1.00
CA THR A 714 22.56 14.31 0.25
C THR A 714 21.13 14.84 0.19
N MET A 715 20.18 13.97 0.40
CA MET A 715 18.77 14.30 0.52
C MET A 715 18.24 13.87 1.88
N VAL A 716 17.58 14.77 2.58
CA VAL A 716 17.00 14.50 3.90
C VAL A 716 15.57 15.03 3.96
N LYS A 717 14.67 14.21 4.47
CA LYS A 717 13.30 14.61 4.82
C LYS A 717 13.02 14.17 6.25
N LEU A 718 12.87 15.14 7.13
CA LEU A 718 12.49 14.94 8.53
C LEU A 718 11.11 15.54 8.75
N GLY A 719 10.19 14.76 9.30
CA GLY A 719 8.82 15.18 9.60
C GLY A 719 8.39 14.86 11.02
N TYR A 720 7.60 15.73 11.60
CA TYR A 720 6.78 15.49 12.79
C TYR A 720 5.32 15.51 12.38
N PHE A 721 4.54 14.55 12.87
CA PHE A 721 3.10 14.51 12.67
C PHE A 721 2.36 14.41 14.00
N ASN A 722 1.18 15.02 14.04
CA ASN A 722 0.24 14.88 15.15
C ASN A 722 -1.19 14.85 14.59
N TRP A 723 -1.82 13.70 14.67
CA TRP A 723 -3.16 13.42 14.15
C TRP A 723 -4.12 13.17 15.30
N ASP A 724 -5.23 13.89 15.31
CA ASP A 724 -6.33 13.74 16.27
C ASP A 724 -7.63 13.44 15.51
N VAL A 725 -8.04 12.19 15.57
CA VAL A 725 -9.23 11.67 14.87
C VAL A 725 -10.39 11.60 15.85
N GLN A 726 -11.28 12.56 15.78
CA GLN A 726 -12.50 12.63 16.58
C GLN A 726 -13.59 11.70 16.03
N ASN A 727 -14.47 11.18 16.90
CA ASN A 727 -15.53 10.23 16.58
C ASN A 727 -14.95 8.99 15.85
N TYR A 728 -13.78 8.49 16.26
CA TYR A 728 -13.15 7.34 15.61
C TYR A 728 -14.09 6.16 15.61
N ILE A 729 -14.37 5.58 14.43
CA ILE A 729 -15.31 4.47 14.28
C ILE A 729 -14.60 3.17 14.67
N ALA A 730 -15.19 2.48 15.64
CA ALA A 730 -14.69 1.26 16.23
C ALA A 730 -15.82 0.24 16.35
N ARG A 731 -15.52 -0.93 16.87
CA ARG A 731 -16.49 -1.95 17.23
C ARG A 731 -16.36 -2.27 18.71
N GLU A 732 -17.47 -2.60 19.34
CA GLU A 732 -17.45 -3.16 20.67
C GLU A 732 -18.24 -4.45 20.75
N TRP A 733 -17.85 -5.29 21.71
CA TRP A 733 -18.64 -6.41 22.12
C TRP A 733 -19.84 -5.92 22.93
N TYR A 734 -21.05 -6.28 22.48
CA TYR A 734 -22.28 -5.83 23.09
C TYR A 734 -23.13 -7.02 23.50
N ARG A 735 -23.55 -7.07 24.77
CA ARG A 735 -24.55 -8.00 25.27
C ARG A 735 -25.83 -7.24 25.55
N ASP A 736 -26.82 -7.41 24.68
CA ASP A 736 -28.16 -6.94 24.94
C ASP A 736 -28.78 -7.81 26.10
N PRO A 737 -29.24 -7.19 27.19
CA PRO A 737 -29.84 -7.92 28.30
C PRO A 737 -31.06 -8.79 27.90
N ASN A 738 -31.72 -8.45 26.79
CA ASN A 738 -32.88 -9.13 26.25
C ASN A 738 -32.56 -10.20 25.20
N LYS A 739 -31.27 -10.43 24.90
CA LYS A 739 -30.83 -11.37 23.86
C LYS A 739 -29.96 -12.48 24.41
N ILE A 740 -30.11 -13.68 23.89
CA ILE A 740 -29.42 -14.88 24.36
C ILE A 740 -27.93 -14.82 23.99
N TYR A 741 -27.60 -14.29 22.80
CA TYR A 741 -26.25 -14.24 22.29
C TYR A 741 -25.74 -12.80 22.21
N PRO A 742 -24.50 -12.56 22.67
CA PRO A 742 -23.83 -11.28 22.47
C PRO A 742 -23.44 -11.11 20.99
N GLY A 743 -23.31 -9.86 20.56
CA GLY A 743 -22.90 -9.50 19.20
C GLY A 743 -21.86 -8.36 19.19
N MET A 744 -21.36 -8.05 18.02
CA MET A 744 -20.54 -6.86 17.82
C MET A 744 -21.42 -5.73 17.31
N ARG A 745 -21.14 -4.49 17.71
CA ARG A 745 -21.77 -3.30 17.14
C ARG A 745 -20.77 -2.24 16.75
N ILE A 746 -21.11 -1.47 15.72
CA ILE A 746 -20.34 -0.28 15.33
C ILE A 746 -20.62 0.84 16.33
N ILE A 747 -19.57 1.50 16.79
CA ILE A 747 -19.65 2.65 17.68
C ILE A 747 -18.66 3.74 17.25
N ASN A 748 -18.85 4.96 17.73
CA ASN A 748 -17.80 5.95 17.79
C ASN A 748 -17.17 5.94 19.18
N ILE A 749 -15.85 5.87 19.26
CA ILE A 749 -15.12 6.28 20.45
C ILE A 749 -14.82 7.78 20.35
N ASP A 750 -14.51 8.44 21.48
CA ASP A 750 -14.28 9.89 21.51
C ASP A 750 -13.21 10.30 20.50
N ARG A 751 -12.04 9.64 20.52
CA ARG A 751 -10.94 9.91 19.58
C ARG A 751 -9.89 8.81 19.50
N ALA A 752 -9.10 8.87 18.43
CA ALA A 752 -7.81 8.20 18.32
C ALA A 752 -6.72 9.24 18.00
N ARG A 753 -5.55 9.13 18.64
CA ARG A 753 -4.41 10.05 18.43
C ARG A 753 -3.17 9.31 18.03
N PHE A 754 -2.47 9.89 17.05
CA PHE A 754 -1.21 9.35 16.55
C PHE A 754 -0.23 10.52 16.40
N SER A 755 0.92 10.44 17.06
CA SER A 755 1.99 11.42 16.84
C SER A 755 3.35 10.76 16.80
N GLY A 756 4.26 11.34 16.02
CA GLY A 756 5.57 10.74 15.85
C GLY A 756 6.51 11.55 14.96
N LEU A 757 7.68 10.97 14.77
CA LEU A 757 8.73 11.47 13.90
C LEU A 757 8.98 10.49 12.77
N GLU A 758 9.26 11.00 11.58
CA GLU A 758 9.67 10.23 10.41
C GLU A 758 10.91 10.85 9.79
N LEU A 759 11.85 9.99 9.43
CA LEU A 759 13.09 10.36 8.73
C LEU A 759 13.21 9.52 7.47
N SER A 760 13.47 10.18 6.35
CA SER A 760 13.92 9.54 5.12
C SER A 760 15.17 10.25 4.63
N THR A 761 16.22 9.50 4.32
CA THR A 761 17.47 10.06 3.78
C THR A 761 17.94 9.23 2.60
N ARG A 762 18.57 9.91 1.65
CA ARG A 762 19.36 9.29 0.58
C ARG A 762 20.68 10.01 0.49
N TYR A 763 21.74 9.23 0.47
CA TYR A 763 23.11 9.70 0.25
C TYR A 763 23.71 8.95 -0.93
N GLU A 764 24.28 9.68 -1.87
CA GLU A 764 24.92 9.13 -3.06
C GLU A 764 26.33 9.71 -3.20
N LEU A 765 27.32 8.83 -3.45
CA LEU A 765 28.70 9.20 -3.71
C LEU A 765 29.30 8.25 -4.75
N GLY A 766 29.52 8.74 -5.96
CA GLY A 766 29.95 7.88 -7.06
C GLY A 766 28.95 6.72 -7.28
N GLY A 767 29.42 5.47 -7.22
CA GLY A 767 28.55 4.30 -7.31
C GLY A 767 27.92 3.85 -5.98
N PHE A 768 28.27 4.48 -4.85
CA PHE A 768 27.71 4.15 -3.53
C PHE A 768 26.38 4.87 -3.30
N SER A 769 25.39 4.15 -2.74
CA SER A 769 24.13 4.72 -2.29
C SER A 769 23.75 4.16 -0.92
N ALA A 770 23.29 5.04 -0.03
CA ALA A 770 22.77 4.70 1.29
C ALA A 770 21.40 5.37 1.48
N GLU A 771 20.40 4.57 1.78
CA GLU A 771 19.03 5.04 2.07
C GLU A 771 18.64 4.62 3.48
N LEU A 772 18.20 5.57 4.29
CA LEU A 772 17.68 5.32 5.64
C LEU A 772 16.24 5.79 5.73
N ALA A 773 15.34 4.90 6.13
CA ALA A 773 13.97 5.22 6.50
C ALA A 773 13.74 4.83 7.97
N ALA A 774 13.22 5.75 8.76
CA ALA A 774 12.94 5.49 10.17
C ALA A 774 11.67 6.22 10.60
N ASN A 775 10.94 5.62 11.53
CA ASN A 775 9.80 6.25 12.18
C ASN A 775 9.81 5.93 13.68
N TYR A 776 9.33 6.86 14.49
CA TYR A 776 9.19 6.71 15.93
C TYR A 776 7.87 7.33 16.39
N TYR A 777 7.00 6.53 17.03
CA TYR A 777 5.75 7.02 17.59
C TYR A 777 5.97 7.60 18.98
N LEU A 778 5.69 8.89 19.14
CA LEU A 778 5.69 9.59 20.42
C LEU A 778 4.45 9.20 21.22
N ASN A 779 3.28 9.17 20.55
CA ASN A 779 2.02 8.80 21.18
C ASN A 779 1.12 8.02 20.19
N VAL A 780 0.47 6.98 20.72
CA VAL A 780 -0.66 6.27 20.12
C VAL A 780 -1.70 6.05 21.19
N GLU A 781 -2.90 6.59 21.01
CA GLU A 781 -3.98 6.54 22.00
C GLU A 781 -5.32 6.23 21.30
N PHE A 782 -6.14 5.44 22.01
CA PHE A 782 -7.54 5.23 21.68
C PHE A 782 -8.37 5.55 22.93
N CYS A 783 -9.14 6.63 22.86
CA CYS A 783 -9.92 7.14 23.99
C CYS A 783 -11.40 6.77 23.80
N ARG A 784 -11.90 5.84 24.60
CA ARG A 784 -13.31 5.46 24.52
C ARG A 784 -14.22 6.63 24.87
N THR A 785 -13.88 7.36 25.94
CA THR A 785 -14.50 8.61 26.38
C THR A 785 -13.42 9.67 26.53
N ALA A 786 -13.80 10.92 26.65
CA ALA A 786 -12.85 12.02 26.81
C ALA A 786 -11.91 11.83 28.01
N ASP A 787 -12.39 11.18 29.08
CA ASP A 787 -11.65 10.94 30.32
C ASP A 787 -10.80 9.67 30.30
N SER A 788 -10.91 8.82 29.28
CA SER A 788 -10.20 7.53 29.20
C SER A 788 -8.92 7.55 28.38
N CYS A 789 -8.47 8.71 27.90
CA CYS A 789 -7.26 8.85 27.09
C CYS A 789 -5.98 8.43 27.82
N GLU A 790 -5.93 8.60 29.15
CA GLU A 790 -4.77 8.25 29.97
C GLU A 790 -4.65 6.74 30.23
N ASP A 791 -5.73 6.01 30.09
CA ASP A 791 -5.79 4.57 30.36
C ASP A 791 -4.91 3.75 29.40
N LYS A 792 -4.65 4.25 28.20
CA LYS A 792 -3.88 3.58 27.12
C LYS A 792 -4.25 2.11 26.89
N SER A 793 -5.44 1.73 27.35
CA SER A 793 -5.98 0.39 27.14
C SER A 793 -6.53 0.29 25.73
N LEU A 794 -6.23 -0.84 25.10
CA LEU A 794 -6.72 -1.16 23.75
C LEU A 794 -8.15 -1.67 23.85
N TYR A 795 -9.01 -1.06 23.08
CA TYR A 795 -10.39 -1.51 22.96
C TYR A 795 -10.49 -2.76 22.10
N ALA A 796 -11.40 -3.66 22.46
CA ALA A 796 -11.68 -4.92 21.78
C ALA A 796 -12.17 -4.72 20.34
N ASP A 797 -11.27 -4.37 19.45
CA ASP A 797 -11.60 -4.08 18.06
C ASP A 797 -10.41 -4.38 17.16
N TYR A 798 -10.67 -4.40 15.85
CA TYR A 798 -9.62 -4.40 14.85
C TYR A 798 -8.67 -3.20 14.96
N SER A 799 -9.08 -2.10 15.61
CA SER A 799 -8.16 -1.02 15.97
C SER A 799 -6.99 -1.50 16.85
N THR A 800 -7.20 -2.51 17.69
CA THR A 800 -6.13 -3.06 18.54
C THR A 800 -5.06 -3.77 17.72
N ASN A 801 -5.45 -4.43 16.64
CA ASN A 801 -4.50 -5.07 15.73
C ASN A 801 -3.84 -4.06 14.75
N ALA A 802 -4.41 -2.86 14.62
CA ALA A 802 -3.84 -1.78 13.80
C ALA A 802 -2.79 -0.92 14.53
N VAL A 803 -2.54 -1.14 15.84
CA VAL A 803 -1.51 -0.42 16.59
C VAL A 803 -0.12 -0.74 16.05
N PRO A 804 0.63 0.25 15.55
CA PRO A 804 1.92 0.02 14.92
C PRO A 804 3.01 -0.33 15.94
N PRO A 805 4.18 -0.83 15.48
CA PRO A 805 5.41 -0.87 16.27
C PRO A 805 5.78 0.52 16.79
N LYS A 806 6.41 0.59 17.96
CA LYS A 806 6.86 1.86 18.57
C LYS A 806 7.83 2.61 17.65
N TYR A 807 8.70 1.88 16.97
CA TYR A 807 9.60 2.40 15.94
C TYR A 807 9.96 1.33 14.93
N GLY A 808 10.32 1.76 13.74
CA GLY A 808 10.90 0.96 12.67
C GLY A 808 12.11 1.67 12.08
N ILE A 809 13.11 0.91 11.65
CA ILE A 809 14.33 1.41 11.00
C ILE A 809 14.68 0.50 9.85
N ASP A 810 14.84 1.07 8.67
CA ASP A 810 15.27 0.39 7.46
C ASP A 810 16.49 1.12 6.88
N LEU A 811 17.61 0.39 6.72
CA LEU A 811 18.83 0.88 6.11
C LEU A 811 19.15 0.04 4.88
N THR A 812 19.14 0.66 3.71
CA THR A 812 19.57 0.04 2.43
C THR A 812 20.91 0.63 2.01
N LEU A 813 21.85 -0.24 1.72
CA LEU A 813 23.17 0.12 1.18
C LEU A 813 23.37 -0.57 -0.15
N SER A 814 23.91 0.13 -1.12
CA SER A 814 24.29 -0.46 -2.41
C SER A 814 25.53 0.18 -3.00
N GLN A 815 26.25 -0.60 -3.82
CA GLN A 815 27.43 -0.17 -4.55
C GLN A 815 27.35 -0.65 -6.00
N LYS A 816 27.50 0.28 -6.93
CA LYS A 816 27.68 0.00 -8.35
C LYS A 816 29.16 -0.26 -8.63
N LEU A 817 29.44 -1.29 -9.39
CA LEU A 817 30.79 -1.79 -9.75
C LEU A 817 30.81 -2.09 -11.25
N LEU A 818 32.01 -2.31 -11.80
CA LEU A 818 32.21 -2.70 -13.21
C LEU A 818 31.53 -1.72 -14.18
N GLU A 819 31.81 -0.43 -14.03
CA GLU A 819 31.19 0.63 -14.86
C GLU A 819 29.65 0.58 -14.82
N ASP A 820 29.10 0.43 -13.63
CA ASP A 820 27.66 0.31 -13.33
C ASP A 820 26.98 -0.98 -13.85
N ALA A 821 27.74 -1.93 -14.38
CA ALA A 821 27.20 -3.21 -14.83
C ALA A 821 26.75 -4.12 -13.66
N LEU A 822 27.42 -4.03 -12.51
CA LEU A 822 27.10 -4.83 -11.33
C LEU A 822 26.70 -3.94 -10.16
N THR A 823 25.51 -4.13 -9.62
CA THR A 823 25.05 -3.52 -8.36
C THR A 823 24.99 -4.59 -7.28
N LEU A 824 25.71 -4.39 -6.18
CA LEU A 824 25.62 -5.22 -4.97
C LEU A 824 25.01 -4.39 -3.86
N GLY A 825 24.15 -5.00 -3.05
CA GLY A 825 23.56 -4.28 -1.93
C GLY A 825 22.84 -5.17 -0.92
N GLY A 826 22.32 -4.52 0.09
CA GLY A 826 21.52 -5.19 1.14
C GLY A 826 20.66 -4.19 1.90
N ARG A 827 19.71 -4.73 2.63
CA ARG A 827 18.80 -3.99 3.52
C ARG A 827 18.78 -4.64 4.89
N ILE A 828 18.84 -3.81 5.91
CA ILE A 828 18.63 -4.19 7.31
C ILE A 828 17.33 -3.52 7.76
N SER A 829 16.34 -4.32 8.17
CA SER A 829 15.03 -3.85 8.63
C SER A 829 14.84 -4.25 10.09
N HIS A 830 14.66 -3.30 10.99
CA HIS A 830 14.36 -3.53 12.39
C HIS A 830 12.94 -3.07 12.74
N VAL A 831 12.20 -3.92 13.42
CA VAL A 831 10.84 -3.65 13.90
C VAL A 831 10.83 -3.83 15.42
N SER A 832 10.36 -2.82 16.14
CA SER A 832 10.23 -2.84 17.60
C SER A 832 8.94 -3.54 18.05
N SER A 833 8.75 -3.64 19.34
CA SER A 833 7.47 -4.02 19.96
C SER A 833 6.37 -2.99 19.68
N ARG A 834 5.13 -3.37 19.93
CA ARG A 834 3.93 -2.53 19.75
C ARG A 834 4.03 -1.21 20.52
N ALA A 835 3.51 -0.13 19.94
CA ALA A 835 3.59 1.23 20.52
C ALA A 835 2.82 1.38 21.85
N ILE A 836 1.77 0.59 22.05
CA ILE A 836 1.00 0.52 23.30
C ILE A 836 1.09 -0.89 23.85
N GLY A 837 1.23 -1.02 25.19
CA GLY A 837 1.25 -2.30 25.89
C GLY A 837 -0.08 -3.06 25.81
N HIS A 838 -0.02 -4.38 26.06
CA HIS A 838 -1.14 -5.31 25.83
C HIS A 838 -2.04 -5.55 27.02
N GLY A 839 -1.54 -5.31 28.23
CA GLY A 839 -2.15 -5.84 29.46
C GLY A 839 -3.58 -5.38 29.75
N GLY A 840 -3.94 -4.17 29.35
CA GLY A 840 -5.25 -3.60 29.59
C GLY A 840 -6.32 -4.00 28.55
N ALA A 841 -5.91 -4.36 27.33
CA ALA A 841 -6.84 -4.60 26.22
C ALA A 841 -7.74 -5.81 26.45
N THR A 842 -7.27 -6.84 27.11
CA THR A 842 -7.99 -8.07 27.39
C THR A 842 -9.05 -7.93 28.49
N ALA A 843 -8.93 -6.94 29.35
CA ALA A 843 -9.81 -6.76 30.52
C ALA A 843 -11.08 -5.97 30.24
N GLN A 844 -11.14 -5.21 29.13
CA GLN A 844 -12.24 -4.25 28.87
C GLN A 844 -13.31 -4.75 27.88
N GLY A 845 -13.94 -5.88 28.16
CA GLY A 845 -15.11 -6.34 27.38
C GLY A 845 -14.76 -6.97 26.04
N MET A 846 -13.57 -7.51 25.90
CA MET A 846 -13.19 -8.32 24.75
C MET A 846 -14.03 -9.61 24.70
N SER A 847 -14.47 -9.96 23.51
CA SER A 847 -14.94 -11.31 23.24
C SER A 847 -13.81 -12.31 23.52
N GLN A 848 -14.13 -13.44 24.18
CA GLN A 848 -13.22 -14.58 24.31
C GLN A 848 -12.70 -15.11 22.95
N PHE A 849 -13.25 -14.62 21.86
CA PHE A 849 -12.90 -14.99 20.48
C PHE A 849 -11.86 -14.06 19.86
N ILE A 850 -11.55 -12.92 20.48
CA ILE A 850 -10.55 -11.97 19.98
C ILE A 850 -9.23 -12.25 20.71
N ARG A 851 -8.17 -12.50 19.95
CA ARG A 851 -6.81 -12.55 20.44
C ARG A 851 -5.99 -11.48 19.73
N LEU A 852 -5.22 -10.72 20.51
CA LEU A 852 -4.21 -9.85 19.93
C LEU A 852 -3.14 -10.70 19.26
N ILE A 853 -2.73 -10.29 18.07
CA ILE A 853 -1.58 -10.86 17.40
C ILE A 853 -0.33 -10.26 18.04
N GLU A 854 0.48 -11.12 18.63
CA GLU A 854 1.73 -10.71 19.29
C GLU A 854 2.91 -10.95 18.37
N TRP A 855 3.87 -10.05 18.45
CA TRP A 855 5.20 -10.21 17.87
C TRP A 855 6.25 -9.72 18.84
N GLU A 856 7.46 -10.22 18.71
CA GLU A 856 8.64 -9.72 19.39
C GLU A 856 9.43 -8.82 18.45
N PRO A 857 10.24 -7.89 18.98
CA PRO A 857 11.17 -7.13 18.14
C PRO A 857 12.07 -8.06 17.33
N TYR A 858 12.25 -7.76 16.05
CA TYR A 858 13.08 -8.57 15.17
C TYR A 858 13.87 -7.71 14.18
N THR A 859 14.93 -8.30 13.65
CA THR A 859 15.75 -7.71 12.60
C THR A 859 15.88 -8.67 11.44
N LEU A 860 15.51 -8.20 10.24
CA LEU A 860 15.72 -8.94 8.99
C LEU A 860 16.89 -8.34 8.23
N VAL A 861 17.64 -9.21 7.58
CA VAL A 861 18.75 -8.83 6.69
C VAL A 861 18.47 -9.43 5.33
N ASP A 862 18.40 -8.59 4.31
CA ASP A 862 18.22 -8.97 2.91
C ASP A 862 19.48 -8.54 2.13
N ILE A 863 19.90 -9.34 1.15
CA ILE A 863 21.00 -9.00 0.24
C ILE A 863 20.55 -9.22 -1.20
N PHE A 864 21.12 -8.41 -2.11
CA PHE A 864 20.83 -8.53 -3.54
C PHE A 864 22.04 -8.25 -4.40
N ALA A 865 22.02 -8.80 -5.62
CA ALA A 865 22.93 -8.46 -6.69
C ALA A 865 22.16 -8.35 -8.01
N GLU A 866 22.45 -7.31 -8.79
CA GLU A 866 21.90 -7.07 -10.13
C GLU A 866 23.07 -6.95 -11.10
N TYR A 867 23.08 -7.74 -12.17
CA TYR A 867 24.11 -7.73 -13.18
C TYR A 867 23.53 -7.47 -14.57
N LYS A 868 23.85 -6.32 -15.14
CA LYS A 868 23.55 -5.98 -16.53
C LYS A 868 24.56 -6.71 -17.42
N ILE A 869 24.15 -7.83 -17.97
CA ILE A 869 24.98 -8.63 -18.89
C ILE A 869 25.29 -7.83 -20.14
N ASN A 870 24.31 -7.09 -20.64
CA ASN A 870 24.39 -6.10 -21.69
C ASN A 870 23.12 -5.23 -21.67
N ASP A 871 22.92 -4.36 -22.66
CA ASP A 871 21.76 -3.44 -22.75
C ASP A 871 20.40 -4.15 -22.83
N ASN A 872 20.39 -5.44 -23.14
CA ASN A 872 19.15 -6.20 -23.31
C ASN A 872 18.90 -7.19 -22.17
N TYR A 873 19.91 -7.62 -21.43
CA TYR A 873 19.78 -8.68 -20.44
C TYR A 873 20.29 -8.24 -19.06
N THR A 874 19.44 -8.40 -18.06
CA THR A 874 19.78 -8.18 -16.65
C THR A 874 19.47 -9.43 -15.85
N ALA A 875 20.45 -9.95 -15.12
CA ALA A 875 20.29 -11.03 -14.15
C ALA A 875 20.21 -10.45 -12.74
N SER A 876 19.29 -10.93 -11.93
CA SER A 876 19.14 -10.50 -10.54
C SER A 876 19.07 -11.69 -9.62
N VAL A 877 19.74 -11.60 -8.47
CA VAL A 877 19.66 -12.57 -7.38
C VAL A 877 19.43 -11.84 -6.08
N ARG A 878 18.65 -12.44 -5.18
CA ARG A 878 18.45 -11.90 -3.82
C ARG A 878 18.24 -13.00 -2.81
N VAL A 879 18.62 -12.73 -1.58
CA VAL A 879 18.32 -13.57 -0.41
C VAL A 879 17.59 -12.72 0.61
N GLU A 880 16.37 -13.07 0.90
CA GLU A 880 15.55 -12.46 1.92
C GLU A 880 15.68 -13.22 3.24
N ASN A 881 15.63 -12.49 4.36
CA ASN A 881 15.81 -13.04 5.71
C ASN A 881 17.07 -13.94 5.79
N LEU A 882 18.22 -13.38 5.44
CA LEU A 882 19.52 -14.08 5.37
C LEU A 882 19.83 -14.83 6.67
N THR A 883 19.48 -14.26 7.80
CA THR A 883 19.70 -14.81 9.14
C THR A 883 18.73 -15.93 9.53
N ASP A 884 17.74 -16.23 8.69
CA ASP A 884 16.69 -17.24 8.92
C ASP A 884 15.91 -16.99 10.23
N GLN A 885 15.61 -15.70 10.50
CA GLN A 885 14.88 -15.25 11.67
C GLN A 885 13.43 -15.76 11.66
N TYR A 886 12.99 -16.34 12.79
CA TYR A 886 11.58 -16.63 13.04
C TYR A 886 10.92 -15.36 13.58
N TYR A 887 9.89 -14.85 12.90
CA TYR A 887 9.21 -13.61 13.26
C TYR A 887 7.73 -13.69 12.89
N VAL A 888 6.94 -12.79 13.48
CA VAL A 888 5.53 -12.55 13.11
C VAL A 888 5.44 -11.10 12.63
N ASP A 889 4.79 -10.88 11.49
CA ASP A 889 4.58 -9.52 10.99
C ASP A 889 3.68 -8.71 11.93
N PRO A 890 4.03 -7.45 12.22
CA PRO A 890 3.11 -6.55 12.92
C PRO A 890 1.87 -6.30 12.08
N LEU A 891 0.77 -5.91 12.71
CA LEU A 891 -0.52 -5.61 12.08
C LEU A 891 -1.19 -6.83 11.40
N SER A 892 -0.63 -8.03 11.51
CA SER A 892 -1.27 -9.25 11.02
C SER A 892 -2.60 -9.51 11.75
N LEU A 893 -3.60 -9.99 11.04
CA LEU A 893 -4.84 -10.48 11.64
C LEU A 893 -4.80 -11.97 11.99
N VAL A 894 -3.70 -12.64 11.67
CA VAL A 894 -3.47 -14.07 11.94
C VAL A 894 -2.16 -14.29 12.68
N GLN A 895 -2.16 -15.18 13.65
CA GLN A 895 -0.97 -15.57 14.40
C GLN A 895 -0.15 -16.61 13.60
N GLN A 896 0.68 -16.11 12.70
CA GLN A 896 1.36 -16.89 11.67
C GLN A 896 2.78 -16.34 11.49
N PRO A 897 3.82 -17.21 11.47
CA PRO A 897 5.18 -16.73 11.25
C PRO A 897 5.40 -16.27 9.82
N GLY A 898 6.29 -15.30 9.65
CA GLY A 898 6.79 -14.87 8.35
C GLY A 898 7.73 -15.89 7.71
N PRO A 899 8.05 -15.74 6.40
CA PRO A 899 8.92 -16.66 5.69
C PRO A 899 10.35 -16.63 6.23
N GLY A 900 10.95 -17.80 6.37
CA GLY A 900 12.36 -17.97 6.66
C GLY A 900 13.24 -17.59 5.47
N ARG A 901 14.54 -17.82 5.57
CA ARG A 901 15.51 -17.50 4.52
C ARG A 901 15.08 -18.05 3.16
N THR A 902 14.94 -17.16 2.19
CA THR A 902 14.44 -17.47 0.85
C THR A 902 15.37 -16.87 -0.21
N PHE A 903 15.76 -17.69 -1.17
CA PHE A 903 16.55 -17.29 -2.34
C PHE A 903 15.64 -17.05 -3.53
N TYR A 904 15.93 -16.02 -4.32
CA TYR A 904 15.28 -15.74 -5.60
C TYR A 904 16.35 -15.45 -6.67
N ALA A 905 16.07 -15.88 -7.89
CA ALA A 905 16.84 -15.52 -9.07
C ALA A 905 15.90 -15.19 -10.22
N SER A 906 16.24 -14.20 -11.02
CA SER A 906 15.49 -13.80 -12.21
C SER A 906 16.39 -13.32 -13.33
N LEU A 907 15.89 -13.47 -14.57
CA LEU A 907 16.48 -12.91 -15.79
C LEU A 907 15.41 -12.06 -16.48
N THR A 908 15.79 -10.83 -16.79
CA THR A 908 14.98 -9.89 -17.57
C THR A 908 15.64 -9.67 -18.92
N ALA A 909 14.87 -9.76 -19.99
CA ALA A 909 15.25 -9.45 -21.36
C ALA A 909 14.38 -8.32 -21.88
N SER A 910 15.01 -7.24 -22.40
CA SER A 910 14.33 -6.03 -22.89
C SER A 910 14.86 -5.66 -24.27
N PHE A 911 14.02 -5.62 -25.28
CA PHE A 911 14.36 -5.37 -26.68
C PHE A 911 13.61 -4.16 -27.23
#